data_a53071d1eb29299f8efac9acf21f21b9
#
_entry.id   a53071d1eb29299f8efac9acf21f21b9
#
_cell.length_a   1.000
_cell.length_b   1.000
_cell.length_c   1.000
_cell.angle_alpha   90.00
_cell.angle_beta   90.00
_cell.angle_gamma   90.00
#
_symmetry.space_group_name_H-M   'P 1'
#
loop_
_entity.id
_entity.type
_entity.pdbx_description
1 polymer ?
#
loop_
_entity_poly.entity_id
_entity_poly.type
_entity_poly.pdbx_seq_one_letter_code
_entity_poly.pdbx_strand_id
1 'polypeptide(L)'
;MRLKISLLKEPKHQELVSCVGWTTAEELYSCSDDHQIVKWNLLTSETSQIVKLPDDIYPIDLHWFPKSLGVKKQTQAESFVLTSSDGKFHLISKLGRVEKSVEAHCGAVLAGRWNYEGTALVTVGEDGQIKIWSKTGMLRSTLAQQGTPVYSVAWGPDSEKVLYTAGKQLIIKPLQPNAKVLQWKAHDGIILKVDWNSVNDLILSAGEDCKYKVWDSYGRPLYSSQPHEHPITSVAWAPDGELFAVGSFHTLRLCDKTGWSYALEKPNTGSVVNIAWSIDGTQIAGACGNRHVVFAHVVEQCWEWKNFQVTLTKRRTMQVRNVLNDAVDLLEFRDRVIKASLNYAHLVVSTSLQCYVFSTKNWNTPLIFDLKEGTVSLILQAERHFLLVDGGGIYLYSYEGRFISSPKFPGMRTDILNAQTVSLSNDTIAIKDKADEKIIFLFETSTGKPLGDGKLLSHKNEILEIALDQKGLTNDRKIAFIDKNRDLYITSVKRFGKEEQIVKLGTMVHTLAWNDTCNILCGLQDTRFTVWYYPNTVYVDRDILPKTLYERDASEFSKNPHIVSFVGNQVTIRRADGSLIHISISPYPAILHEYVSSSKWEDAVRLCRFVKEQTMWACLAAMAVANRDMTTAEIAYAAID
;
A
#
# COMPACT_ATOMS: atom_id res chain seq x y z
N MET A 1 -9.35 3.66 13.43
CA MET A 1 -9.46 2.22 13.03
C MET A 1 -9.43 1.33 14.24
N ARG A 2 -10.23 0.29 14.28
CA ARG A 2 -10.29 -0.72 15.36
C ARG A 2 -10.37 -2.13 14.79
N LEU A 3 -10.06 -3.10 15.65
CA LEU A 3 -10.35 -4.51 15.41
C LEU A 3 -11.59 -4.92 16.21
N LYS A 4 -12.56 -5.52 15.55
CA LYS A 4 -13.69 -6.17 16.22
C LYS A 4 -13.40 -7.66 16.30
N ILE A 5 -13.07 -8.12 17.50
CA ILE A 5 -12.74 -9.53 17.76
C ILE A 5 -14.01 -10.38 17.77
N SER A 6 -13.90 -11.57 17.19
CA SER A 6 -14.89 -12.62 17.24
C SER A 6 -14.20 -13.92 17.66
N LEU A 7 -14.65 -14.51 18.76
CA LEU A 7 -14.15 -15.76 19.29
C LEU A 7 -15.34 -16.68 19.58
N LEU A 8 -15.30 -17.92 19.11
CA LEU A 8 -16.32 -18.90 19.48
C LEU A 8 -16.23 -19.23 20.97
N LYS A 9 -17.37 -19.49 21.61
CA LYS A 9 -17.40 -19.88 23.03
C LYS A 9 -16.67 -21.22 23.28
N GLU A 10 -16.81 -22.16 22.34
CA GLU A 10 -16.16 -23.45 22.40
C GLU A 10 -15.12 -23.58 21.30
N PRO A 11 -13.90 -24.02 21.62
CA PRO A 11 -12.87 -24.27 20.62
C PRO A 11 -13.28 -25.46 19.73
N LYS A 12 -12.92 -25.40 18.46
CA LYS A 12 -13.16 -26.49 17.50
C LYS A 12 -11.99 -27.48 17.42
N HIS A 13 -10.83 -27.07 17.89
CA HIS A 13 -9.66 -27.92 18.07
C HIS A 13 -9.50 -28.35 19.52
N GLN A 14 -8.81 -29.46 19.76
CA GLN A 14 -8.58 -30.02 21.08
C GLN A 14 -7.21 -29.64 21.65
N GLU A 15 -6.29 -29.25 20.78
CA GLU A 15 -4.92 -28.84 21.11
C GLU A 15 -4.58 -27.50 20.46
N LEU A 16 -3.36 -27.03 20.66
CA LEU A 16 -2.84 -25.78 20.07
C LEU A 16 -3.11 -25.72 18.57
N VAL A 17 -3.63 -24.61 18.11
CA VAL A 17 -3.74 -24.33 16.67
C VAL A 17 -2.43 -23.70 16.20
N SER A 18 -1.75 -24.37 15.27
CA SER A 18 -0.40 -23.99 14.83
C SER A 18 -0.40 -23.04 13.65
N CYS A 19 -1.34 -23.19 12.71
CA CYS A 19 -1.39 -22.39 11.49
C CYS A 19 -2.79 -22.27 10.91
N VAL A 20 -3.00 -21.19 10.16
CA VAL A 20 -4.24 -20.86 9.49
C VAL A 20 -3.95 -20.33 8.08
N GLY A 21 -4.91 -20.49 7.18
CA GLY A 21 -4.79 -19.97 5.80
C GLY A 21 -6.15 -19.81 5.13
N TRP A 22 -6.33 -18.73 4.40
CA TRP A 22 -7.55 -18.40 3.67
C TRP A 22 -7.53 -18.94 2.24
N THR A 23 -8.61 -19.55 1.80
CA THR A 23 -8.84 -19.92 0.40
C THR A 23 -9.62 -18.87 -0.36
N THR A 24 -10.61 -18.29 0.32
CA THR A 24 -11.44 -17.19 -0.15
C THR A 24 -11.60 -16.18 0.99
N ALA A 25 -12.30 -15.11 0.78
CA ALA A 25 -12.60 -14.17 1.86
C ALA A 25 -13.56 -14.72 2.93
N GLU A 26 -14.22 -15.85 2.66
CA GLU A 26 -15.22 -16.46 3.54
C GLU A 26 -14.86 -17.88 3.97
N GLU A 27 -13.73 -18.41 3.54
CA GLU A 27 -13.33 -19.78 3.80
C GLU A 27 -11.89 -19.87 4.32
N LEU A 28 -11.73 -20.39 5.52
CA LEU A 28 -10.44 -20.56 6.21
C LEU A 28 -10.18 -22.03 6.50
N TYR A 29 -8.90 -22.40 6.50
CA TYR A 29 -8.39 -23.68 6.99
C TYR A 29 -7.50 -23.45 8.19
N SER A 30 -7.66 -24.29 9.23
CA SER A 30 -6.81 -24.30 10.43
C SER A 30 -6.24 -25.67 10.68
N CYS A 31 -5.00 -25.74 11.14
CA CYS A 31 -4.32 -26.97 11.51
C CYS A 31 -3.87 -26.89 12.97
N SER A 32 -3.92 -28.02 13.66
CA SER A 32 -3.65 -28.10 15.10
C SER A 32 -2.81 -29.34 15.44
N ASP A 33 -2.21 -29.31 16.63
CA ASP A 33 -1.51 -30.44 17.21
C ASP A 33 -2.43 -31.62 17.53
N ASP A 34 -3.75 -31.43 17.45
CA ASP A 34 -4.74 -32.54 17.47
C ASP A 34 -4.78 -33.35 16.18
N HIS A 35 -3.89 -33.11 15.24
CA HIS A 35 -3.75 -33.75 13.93
C HIS A 35 -4.95 -33.56 12.99
N GLN A 36 -5.79 -32.55 13.26
CA GLN A 36 -6.95 -32.23 12.44
C GLN A 36 -6.73 -30.98 11.60
N ILE A 37 -7.24 -31.04 10.37
CA ILE A 37 -7.42 -29.88 9.51
C ILE A 37 -8.90 -29.57 9.45
N VAL A 38 -9.28 -28.38 9.93
CA VAL A 38 -10.66 -27.91 10.01
C VAL A 38 -10.87 -26.79 9.01
N LYS A 39 -11.94 -26.92 8.26
CA LYS A 39 -12.45 -25.90 7.34
C LYS A 39 -13.53 -25.08 8.04
N TRP A 40 -13.41 -23.77 7.92
CA TRP A 40 -14.36 -22.80 8.46
C TRP A 40 -15.08 -22.11 7.30
N ASN A 41 -16.40 -22.17 7.29
CA ASN A 41 -17.23 -21.41 6.37
C ASN A 41 -17.89 -20.27 7.15
N LEU A 42 -17.46 -19.04 6.90
CA LEU A 42 -17.94 -17.87 7.64
C LEU A 42 -19.33 -17.38 7.19
N LEU A 43 -19.79 -17.79 6.01
CA LEU A 43 -21.13 -17.47 5.53
C LEU A 43 -22.20 -18.29 6.26
N THR A 44 -21.95 -19.60 6.40
CA THR A 44 -22.87 -20.52 7.07
C THR A 44 -22.58 -20.68 8.57
N SER A 45 -21.45 -20.13 9.03
CA SER A 45 -20.92 -20.33 10.39
C SER A 45 -20.68 -21.81 10.74
N GLU A 46 -20.46 -22.64 9.73
CA GLU A 46 -20.21 -24.07 9.88
C GLU A 46 -18.71 -24.37 9.88
N THR A 47 -18.36 -25.41 10.62
CA THR A 47 -17.00 -25.97 10.62
C THR A 47 -17.06 -27.44 10.25
N SER A 48 -16.14 -27.89 9.41
CA SER A 48 -16.04 -29.29 9.02
C SER A 48 -14.60 -29.78 9.11
N GLN A 49 -14.42 -30.97 9.67
CA GLN A 49 -13.13 -31.64 9.62
C GLN A 49 -12.90 -32.14 8.19
N ILE A 50 -11.78 -31.74 7.58
CA ILE A 50 -11.42 -32.12 6.21
C ILE A 50 -10.62 -33.42 6.22
N VAL A 51 -9.60 -33.48 7.07
CA VAL A 51 -8.72 -34.65 7.16
C VAL A 51 -8.16 -34.76 8.58
N LYS A 52 -7.93 -35.99 9.02
CA LYS A 52 -7.09 -36.30 10.17
C LYS A 52 -5.73 -36.75 9.67
N LEU A 53 -4.68 -36.02 10.08
CA LEU A 53 -3.30 -36.38 9.79
C LEU A 53 -2.87 -37.60 10.62
N PRO A 54 -1.86 -38.36 10.21
CA PRO A 54 -1.21 -39.35 11.07
C PRO A 54 -0.73 -38.77 12.39
N ASP A 55 -0.77 -39.56 13.46
CA ASP A 55 -0.48 -39.11 14.83
C ASP A 55 1.01 -38.70 15.05
N ASP A 56 1.88 -38.99 14.11
CA ASP A 56 3.30 -38.58 14.11
C ASP A 56 3.56 -37.26 13.39
N ILE A 57 2.55 -36.66 12.75
CA ILE A 57 2.67 -35.41 11.98
C ILE A 57 2.09 -34.25 12.76
N TYR A 58 2.94 -33.36 13.24
CA TYR A 58 2.55 -32.08 13.86
C TYR A 58 2.70 -30.96 12.86
N PRO A 59 1.60 -30.29 12.46
CA PRO A 59 1.66 -29.20 11.50
C PRO A 59 2.30 -27.96 12.10
N ILE A 60 3.14 -27.25 11.35
CA ILE A 60 3.84 -26.06 11.80
C ILE A 60 3.39 -24.83 11.01
N ASP A 61 3.35 -24.93 9.68
CA ASP A 61 3.02 -23.80 8.81
C ASP A 61 2.20 -24.24 7.61
N LEU A 62 1.33 -23.36 7.14
CA LEU A 62 0.44 -23.58 6.02
C LEU A 62 0.49 -22.40 5.06
N HIS A 63 0.64 -22.68 3.77
CA HIS A 63 0.58 -21.65 2.74
C HIS A 63 -0.15 -22.16 1.50
N TRP A 64 -1.22 -21.44 1.13
CA TRP A 64 -1.98 -21.76 -0.07
C TRP A 64 -1.18 -21.46 -1.33
N PHE A 65 -1.36 -22.31 -2.34
CA PHE A 65 -0.82 -22.08 -3.67
C PHE A 65 -1.42 -20.78 -4.25
N PRO A 66 -0.60 -19.85 -4.77
CA PRO A 66 -1.09 -18.58 -5.27
C PRO A 66 -1.98 -18.77 -6.49
N LYS A 67 -2.98 -17.90 -6.63
CA LYS A 67 -3.85 -17.86 -7.80
C LYS A 67 -3.06 -17.39 -9.00
N SER A 68 -3.21 -18.06 -10.15
CA SER A 68 -2.61 -17.63 -11.42
C SER A 68 -3.24 -16.33 -11.87
N LEU A 69 -2.43 -15.30 -12.03
CA LEU A 69 -2.82 -14.03 -12.65
C LEU A 69 -3.16 -14.29 -14.13
N GLY A 70 -4.36 -13.95 -14.55
CA GLY A 70 -4.77 -13.96 -15.97
C GLY A 70 -5.50 -15.21 -16.49
N VAL A 71 -5.80 -16.22 -15.69
CA VAL A 71 -6.63 -17.35 -16.10
C VAL A 71 -8.08 -17.13 -15.68
N LYS A 72 -8.95 -16.87 -16.64
CA LYS A 72 -10.35 -16.42 -16.49
C LYS A 72 -11.31 -17.36 -15.73
N LYS A 73 -10.90 -18.48 -15.14
CA LYS A 73 -11.82 -19.46 -14.55
C LYS A 73 -11.36 -20.22 -13.29
N GLN A 74 -10.20 -19.95 -12.71
CA GLN A 74 -9.84 -20.57 -11.42
C GLN A 74 -9.85 -19.53 -10.31
N THR A 75 -11.01 -19.38 -9.70
CA THR A 75 -11.25 -18.42 -8.62
C THR A 75 -10.82 -18.91 -7.22
N GLN A 76 -10.35 -20.13 -7.10
CA GLN A 76 -9.99 -20.74 -5.82
C GLN A 76 -8.61 -21.40 -5.88
N ALA A 77 -7.82 -21.25 -4.81
CA ALA A 77 -6.63 -22.07 -4.61
C ALA A 77 -7.08 -23.52 -4.40
N GLU A 78 -6.48 -24.48 -5.11
CA GLU A 78 -6.87 -25.88 -5.08
C GLU A 78 -6.03 -26.74 -4.13
N SER A 79 -4.84 -26.27 -3.78
CA SER A 79 -3.92 -26.98 -2.90
C SER A 79 -3.09 -26.03 -2.03
N PHE A 80 -2.54 -26.56 -0.96
CA PHE A 80 -1.65 -25.85 -0.06
C PHE A 80 -0.46 -26.72 0.34
N VAL A 81 0.62 -26.07 0.77
CA VAL A 81 1.74 -26.73 1.43
C VAL A 81 1.53 -26.70 2.93
N LEU A 82 1.72 -27.83 3.58
CA LEU A 82 1.76 -27.98 5.02
C LEU A 82 3.15 -28.45 5.42
N THR A 83 3.81 -27.71 6.29
CA THR A 83 5.11 -28.12 6.87
C THR A 83 4.90 -28.80 8.21
N SER A 84 5.74 -29.74 8.55
CA SER A 84 5.59 -30.55 9.75
C SER A 84 6.89 -30.75 10.53
N SER A 85 6.74 -31.21 11.77
CA SER A 85 7.84 -31.42 12.70
C SER A 85 8.75 -32.60 12.35
N ASP A 86 8.29 -33.51 11.49
CA ASP A 86 9.03 -34.70 11.04
C ASP A 86 10.06 -34.42 9.90
N GLY A 87 10.25 -33.17 9.56
CA GLY A 87 11.19 -32.77 8.49
C GLY A 87 10.61 -32.84 7.08
N LYS A 88 9.30 -33.04 6.96
CA LYS A 88 8.61 -33.14 5.68
C LYS A 88 7.75 -31.91 5.40
N PHE A 89 7.47 -31.69 4.14
CA PHE A 89 6.33 -30.89 3.73
C PHE A 89 5.36 -31.74 2.90
N HIS A 90 4.09 -31.41 2.98
CA HIS A 90 3.00 -32.11 2.32
C HIS A 90 2.26 -31.16 1.37
N LEU A 91 2.02 -31.62 0.16
CA LEU A 91 1.13 -30.92 -0.77
C LEU A 91 -0.25 -31.54 -0.60
N ILE A 92 -1.22 -30.75 -0.15
CA ILE A 92 -2.56 -31.19 0.22
C ILE A 92 -3.58 -30.45 -0.63
N SER A 93 -4.51 -31.19 -1.23
CA SER A 93 -5.61 -30.59 -2.00
C SER A 93 -6.63 -29.95 -1.07
N LYS A 94 -7.46 -29.07 -1.62
CA LYS A 94 -8.59 -28.43 -0.92
C LYS A 94 -9.55 -29.45 -0.25
N LEU A 95 -9.63 -30.66 -0.79
CA LEU A 95 -10.46 -31.73 -0.26
C LEU A 95 -9.77 -32.56 0.85
N GLY A 96 -8.55 -32.18 1.24
CA GLY A 96 -7.77 -32.86 2.28
C GLY A 96 -6.97 -34.08 1.79
N ARG A 97 -6.92 -34.36 0.48
CA ARG A 97 -6.09 -35.44 -0.05
C ARG A 97 -4.62 -35.01 -0.05
N VAL A 98 -3.77 -35.78 0.61
CA VAL A 98 -2.31 -35.61 0.52
C VAL A 98 -1.86 -36.09 -0.86
N GLU A 99 -1.48 -35.18 -1.72
CA GLU A 99 -1.02 -35.47 -3.09
C GLU A 99 0.43 -35.93 -3.11
N LYS A 100 1.25 -35.33 -2.26
CA LYS A 100 2.68 -35.63 -2.13
C LYS A 100 3.24 -35.27 -0.76
N SER A 101 4.12 -36.11 -0.25
CA SER A 101 4.95 -35.86 0.93
C SER A 101 6.41 -35.91 0.52
N VAL A 102 7.19 -34.91 0.94
CA VAL A 102 8.59 -34.75 0.55
C VAL A 102 9.46 -34.59 1.80
N GLU A 103 10.48 -35.42 1.90
CA GLU A 103 11.52 -35.25 2.92
C GLU A 103 12.39 -34.05 2.55
N ALA A 104 12.32 -33.01 3.38
CA ALA A 104 12.92 -31.72 3.06
C ALA A 104 14.13 -31.39 3.93
N HIS A 105 14.03 -31.62 5.24
CA HIS A 105 15.02 -31.20 6.24
C HIS A 105 15.33 -32.32 7.24
N CYS A 106 16.51 -32.21 7.87
CA CYS A 106 16.93 -33.14 8.95
C CYS A 106 16.43 -32.68 10.33
N GLY A 107 15.29 -32.08 10.42
CA GLY A 107 14.62 -31.56 11.60
C GLY A 107 13.32 -30.92 11.17
N ALA A 108 12.60 -30.29 12.08
CA ALA A 108 11.32 -29.66 11.79
C ALA A 108 11.43 -28.66 10.61
N VAL A 109 10.44 -28.68 9.72
CA VAL A 109 10.29 -27.66 8.67
C VAL A 109 9.51 -26.52 9.25
N LEU A 110 10.19 -25.40 9.57
CA LEU A 110 9.64 -24.32 10.37
C LEU A 110 8.76 -23.35 9.56
N ALA A 111 9.03 -23.18 8.26
CA ALA A 111 8.20 -22.40 7.36
C ALA A 111 8.30 -22.88 5.92
N GLY A 112 7.24 -22.69 5.16
CA GLY A 112 7.17 -22.96 3.73
C GLY A 112 6.33 -21.90 3.03
N ARG A 113 6.85 -21.34 1.92
CA ARG A 113 6.18 -20.27 1.17
C ARG A 113 6.30 -20.46 -0.33
N TRP A 114 5.17 -20.44 -1.00
CA TRP A 114 5.14 -20.30 -2.46
C TRP A 114 5.57 -18.89 -2.87
N ASN A 115 6.29 -18.78 -3.97
CA ASN A 115 6.51 -17.47 -4.60
C ASN A 115 5.21 -16.96 -5.23
N TYR A 116 5.17 -15.67 -5.57
CA TYR A 116 3.95 -15.03 -6.08
C TYR A 116 3.44 -15.62 -7.40
N GLU A 117 4.32 -16.21 -8.19
CA GLU A 117 3.98 -16.84 -9.48
C GLU A 117 3.55 -18.32 -9.34
N GLY A 118 3.74 -18.93 -8.19
CA GLY A 118 3.48 -20.35 -7.97
C GLY A 118 4.47 -21.28 -8.69
N THR A 119 5.63 -20.78 -9.11
CA THR A 119 6.64 -21.54 -9.83
C THR A 119 7.65 -22.24 -8.92
N ALA A 120 7.82 -21.73 -7.71
CA ALA A 120 8.76 -22.24 -6.74
C ALA A 120 8.22 -22.18 -5.31
N LEU A 121 8.67 -23.14 -4.49
CA LEU A 121 8.44 -23.19 -3.05
C LEU A 121 9.77 -23.04 -2.34
N VAL A 122 9.83 -22.19 -1.31
CA VAL A 122 10.95 -22.13 -0.38
C VAL A 122 10.57 -22.80 0.94
N THR A 123 11.45 -23.63 1.48
CA THR A 123 11.32 -24.19 2.83
C THR A 123 12.54 -23.86 3.65
N VAL A 124 12.34 -23.66 4.94
CA VAL A 124 13.37 -23.42 5.94
C VAL A 124 13.17 -24.34 7.13
N GLY A 125 14.23 -24.75 7.76
CA GLY A 125 14.14 -25.75 8.80
C GLY A 125 15.04 -25.50 10.01
N GLU A 126 14.86 -26.37 10.98
CA GLU A 126 15.66 -26.45 12.20
C GLU A 126 17.13 -26.78 11.92
N ASP A 127 17.39 -27.48 10.81
CA ASP A 127 18.74 -27.78 10.33
C ASP A 127 19.52 -26.59 9.76
N GLY A 128 18.88 -25.42 9.72
CA GLY A 128 19.48 -24.19 9.20
C GLY A 128 19.56 -24.10 7.68
N GLN A 129 18.97 -25.03 6.95
CA GLN A 129 18.95 -25.03 5.49
C GLN A 129 17.80 -24.22 4.92
N ILE A 130 18.06 -23.54 3.81
CA ILE A 130 17.07 -22.85 2.99
C ILE A 130 17.05 -23.56 1.62
N LYS A 131 15.96 -24.21 1.28
CA LYS A 131 15.82 -25.02 0.07
C LYS A 131 14.74 -24.49 -0.86
N ILE A 132 15.03 -24.51 -2.14
CA ILE A 132 14.09 -24.14 -3.21
C ILE A 132 13.62 -25.39 -3.94
N TRP A 133 12.29 -25.51 -4.08
CA TRP A 133 11.62 -26.65 -4.69
C TRP A 133 10.80 -26.21 -5.90
N SER A 134 10.59 -27.14 -6.83
CA SER A 134 9.65 -26.94 -7.92
C SER A 134 8.19 -27.05 -7.43
N LYS A 135 7.25 -26.64 -8.28
CA LYS A 135 5.81 -26.84 -8.03
C LYS A 135 5.44 -28.30 -7.72
N THR A 136 6.18 -29.26 -8.27
CA THR A 136 5.95 -30.70 -8.08
C THR A 136 6.71 -31.31 -6.91
N GLY A 137 7.38 -30.49 -6.10
CA GLY A 137 8.15 -30.95 -4.94
C GLY A 137 9.49 -31.61 -5.29
N MET A 138 10.13 -31.21 -6.40
CA MET A 138 11.50 -31.62 -6.72
C MET A 138 12.47 -30.54 -6.24
N LEU A 139 13.56 -30.94 -5.57
CA LEU A 139 14.58 -30.02 -5.11
C LEU A 139 15.28 -29.37 -6.30
N ARG A 140 15.25 -28.04 -6.34
CA ARG A 140 16.00 -27.24 -7.33
C ARG A 140 17.38 -26.87 -6.84
N SER A 141 17.46 -26.36 -5.61
CA SER A 141 18.73 -25.95 -5.01
C SER A 141 18.63 -25.81 -3.50
N THR A 142 19.77 -25.95 -2.82
CA THR A 142 19.93 -25.47 -1.45
C THR A 142 20.52 -24.08 -1.53
N LEU A 143 19.70 -23.06 -1.21
CA LEU A 143 20.06 -21.67 -1.37
C LEU A 143 21.14 -21.22 -0.37
N ALA A 144 21.02 -21.67 0.87
CA ALA A 144 21.94 -21.35 1.94
C ALA A 144 21.91 -22.39 3.07
N GLN A 145 22.98 -22.38 3.88
CA GLN A 145 23.12 -23.16 5.12
C GLN A 145 23.50 -22.19 6.23
N GLN A 146 22.69 -22.15 7.29
CA GLN A 146 22.98 -21.37 8.49
C GLN A 146 23.42 -22.29 9.64
N GLY A 147 24.16 -21.73 10.60
CA GLY A 147 24.56 -22.48 11.80
C GLY A 147 23.48 -22.52 12.89
N THR A 148 22.34 -21.88 12.67
CA THR A 148 21.20 -21.77 13.60
C THR A 148 19.89 -22.11 12.87
N PRO A 149 18.85 -22.54 13.58
CA PRO A 149 17.54 -22.73 12.98
C PRO A 149 17.04 -21.47 12.27
N VAL A 150 16.37 -21.66 11.14
CA VAL A 150 15.73 -20.58 10.39
C VAL A 150 14.23 -20.64 10.66
N TYR A 151 13.71 -19.64 11.37
CA TYR A 151 12.33 -19.64 11.87
C TYR A 151 11.30 -19.15 10.86
N SER A 152 11.69 -18.27 9.95
CA SER A 152 10.73 -17.65 9.02
C SER A 152 11.42 -17.27 7.71
N VAL A 153 10.64 -17.22 6.65
CA VAL A 153 11.07 -16.93 5.28
C VAL A 153 9.99 -16.16 4.53
N ALA A 154 10.40 -15.31 3.61
CA ALA A 154 9.51 -14.59 2.71
C ALA A 154 10.15 -14.41 1.33
N TRP A 155 9.32 -14.36 0.29
CA TRP A 155 9.75 -14.02 -1.06
C TRP A 155 9.78 -12.52 -1.28
N GLY A 156 10.76 -12.04 -2.03
CA GLY A 156 10.76 -10.69 -2.57
C GLY A 156 9.67 -10.49 -3.63
N PRO A 157 9.26 -9.23 -3.91
CA PRO A 157 8.18 -8.93 -4.84
C PRO A 157 8.38 -9.44 -6.27
N ASP A 158 9.64 -9.57 -6.69
CA ASP A 158 10.06 -10.06 -7.99
C ASP A 158 10.16 -11.59 -8.09
N SER A 159 9.92 -12.32 -6.99
CA SER A 159 10.14 -13.77 -6.89
C SER A 159 11.58 -14.22 -7.19
N GLU A 160 12.54 -13.31 -7.21
CA GLU A 160 13.98 -13.59 -7.49
C GLU A 160 14.87 -13.53 -6.24
N LYS A 161 14.34 -13.05 -5.13
CA LYS A 161 15.04 -12.91 -3.85
C LYS A 161 14.28 -13.60 -2.73
N VAL A 162 15.02 -14.07 -1.75
CA VAL A 162 14.47 -14.69 -0.55
C VAL A 162 15.00 -13.98 0.68
N LEU A 163 14.08 -13.58 1.55
CA LEU A 163 14.38 -13.05 2.89
C LEU A 163 14.24 -14.18 3.90
N TYR A 164 15.21 -14.36 4.75
CA TYR A 164 15.14 -15.34 5.84
C TYR A 164 15.84 -14.84 7.11
N THR A 165 15.51 -15.48 8.23
CA THR A 165 16.06 -15.17 9.54
C THR A 165 17.33 -16.01 9.81
N ALA A 166 18.31 -15.40 10.46
CA ALA A 166 19.50 -16.08 10.98
C ALA A 166 19.81 -15.53 12.38
N GLY A 167 19.19 -16.11 13.40
CA GLY A 167 19.28 -15.63 14.78
C GLY A 167 18.74 -14.20 14.91
N LYS A 168 19.63 -13.23 15.15
CA LYS A 168 19.30 -11.79 15.30
C LYS A 168 19.39 -11.01 13.99
N GLN A 169 19.72 -11.68 12.90
CA GLN A 169 19.98 -11.06 11.60
C GLN A 169 18.89 -11.39 10.60
N LEU A 170 18.67 -10.46 9.67
CA LEU A 170 17.90 -10.66 8.45
C LEU A 170 18.86 -10.75 7.27
N ILE A 171 18.58 -11.67 6.37
CA ILE A 171 19.38 -11.91 5.17
C ILE A 171 18.47 -11.92 3.96
N ILE A 172 18.78 -11.11 2.95
CA ILE A 172 18.18 -11.15 1.62
C ILE A 172 19.19 -11.77 0.67
N LYS A 173 18.85 -12.92 0.12
CA LYS A 173 19.69 -13.63 -0.82
C LYS A 173 18.97 -13.78 -2.17
N PRO A 174 19.58 -13.25 -3.25
CA PRO A 174 19.09 -13.50 -4.60
C PRO A 174 19.24 -14.97 -5.00
N LEU A 175 18.36 -15.46 -5.87
CA LEU A 175 18.44 -16.80 -6.45
C LEU A 175 19.60 -16.92 -7.46
N GLN A 176 20.00 -15.81 -8.07
CA GLN A 176 21.10 -15.79 -9.02
C GLN A 176 22.43 -16.08 -8.33
N PRO A 177 23.24 -16.99 -8.87
CA PRO A 177 24.57 -17.27 -8.37
C PRO A 177 25.44 -16.00 -8.43
N ASN A 178 26.28 -15.79 -7.41
CA ASN A 178 27.21 -14.66 -7.31
C ASN A 178 26.59 -13.26 -7.17
N ALA A 179 25.28 -13.15 -7.01
CA ALA A 179 24.65 -11.87 -6.69
C ALA A 179 24.94 -11.46 -5.24
N LYS A 180 25.00 -10.14 -5.01
CA LYS A 180 25.31 -9.59 -3.68
C LYS A 180 24.23 -9.95 -2.66
N VAL A 181 24.63 -10.55 -1.55
CA VAL A 181 23.79 -10.83 -0.39
C VAL A 181 23.72 -9.60 0.49
N LEU A 182 22.52 -9.24 0.92
CA LEU A 182 22.30 -8.17 1.89
C LEU A 182 22.00 -8.79 3.27
N GLN A 183 22.74 -8.37 4.28
CA GLN A 183 22.64 -8.90 5.65
C GLN A 183 22.79 -7.77 6.67
N TRP A 184 21.94 -7.76 7.71
CA TRP A 184 22.04 -6.78 8.79
C TRP A 184 21.53 -7.35 10.11
N LYS A 185 22.05 -6.82 11.22
CA LYS A 185 21.49 -7.08 12.56
C LYS A 185 20.18 -6.33 12.70
N ALA A 186 19.06 -7.05 12.81
CA ALA A 186 17.73 -6.47 12.89
C ALA A 186 17.22 -6.35 14.34
N HIS A 187 17.47 -7.36 15.17
CA HIS A 187 16.95 -7.42 16.53
C HIS A 187 18.02 -7.74 17.56
N ASP A 188 17.73 -7.52 18.84
CA ASP A 188 18.58 -7.89 19.96
C ASP A 188 18.27 -9.29 20.49
N GLY A 189 17.11 -9.86 20.16
CA GLY A 189 16.71 -11.24 20.37
C GLY A 189 16.60 -12.03 19.08
N ILE A 190 16.22 -13.30 19.17
CA ILE A 190 15.98 -14.18 18.02
C ILE A 190 14.74 -13.66 17.27
N ILE A 191 14.87 -13.59 15.95
CA ILE A 191 13.75 -13.20 15.08
C ILE A 191 12.88 -14.42 14.83
N LEU A 192 11.60 -14.32 15.18
CA LEU A 192 10.64 -15.43 15.08
C LEU A 192 9.82 -15.40 13.80
N LYS A 193 9.47 -14.20 13.32
CA LYS A 193 8.65 -14.02 12.11
C LYS A 193 9.11 -12.85 11.27
N VAL A 194 9.02 -13.04 9.97
CA VAL A 194 9.22 -12.01 8.95
C VAL A 194 8.11 -12.08 7.91
N ASP A 195 7.81 -10.96 7.30
CA ASP A 195 6.95 -10.89 6.15
C ASP A 195 7.41 -9.77 5.21
N TRP A 196 7.33 -10.00 3.92
CA TRP A 196 7.74 -9.04 2.90
C TRP A 196 6.56 -8.80 1.97
N ASN A 197 6.01 -7.60 1.99
CA ASN A 197 4.86 -7.28 1.18
C ASN A 197 5.28 -6.88 -0.25
N SER A 198 4.62 -7.46 -1.24
CA SER A 198 4.90 -7.19 -2.65
C SER A 198 4.38 -5.84 -3.14
N VAL A 199 3.34 -5.31 -2.52
CA VAL A 199 2.70 -4.06 -2.96
C VAL A 199 3.50 -2.84 -2.52
N ASN A 200 3.88 -2.76 -1.24
CA ASN A 200 4.61 -1.63 -0.66
C ASN A 200 6.13 -1.83 -0.61
N ASP A 201 6.62 -3.03 -0.92
CA ASP A 201 8.04 -3.43 -0.86
C ASP A 201 8.70 -3.21 0.51
N LEU A 202 7.91 -3.36 1.59
CA LEU A 202 8.36 -3.21 2.96
C LEU A 202 8.50 -4.57 3.64
N ILE A 203 9.49 -4.66 4.53
CA ILE A 203 9.79 -5.84 5.33
C ILE A 203 9.36 -5.59 6.77
N LEU A 204 8.65 -6.56 7.33
CA LEU A 204 8.23 -6.59 8.72
C LEU A 204 8.95 -7.72 9.44
N SER A 205 9.53 -7.44 10.59
CA SER A 205 10.21 -8.43 11.43
C SER A 205 9.84 -8.29 12.89
N ALA A 206 9.81 -9.40 13.61
CA ALA A 206 9.51 -9.43 15.03
C ALA A 206 10.11 -10.66 15.71
N GLY A 207 10.32 -10.59 17.01
CA GLY A 207 10.93 -11.69 17.72
C GLY A 207 10.93 -11.59 19.25
N GLU A 208 11.87 -12.26 19.84
CA GLU A 208 12.03 -12.43 21.30
C GLU A 208 12.31 -11.13 22.07
N ASP A 209 12.88 -10.12 21.40
CA ASP A 209 13.11 -8.80 22.00
C ASP A 209 11.84 -7.98 22.24
N CYS A 210 10.68 -8.59 22.00
CA CYS A 210 9.36 -8.01 22.19
C CYS A 210 9.07 -6.80 21.31
N LYS A 211 9.82 -6.63 20.20
CA LYS A 211 9.68 -5.52 19.25
C LYS A 211 9.29 -6.02 17.88
N TYR A 212 8.50 -5.22 17.18
CA TYR A 212 8.38 -5.32 15.73
C TYR A 212 9.05 -4.13 15.06
N LYS A 213 9.59 -4.36 13.88
CA LYS A 213 10.32 -3.35 13.10
C LYS A 213 9.90 -3.41 11.64
N VAL A 214 9.88 -2.24 11.01
CA VAL A 214 9.61 -2.09 9.58
C VAL A 214 10.88 -1.61 8.89
N TRP A 215 11.23 -2.25 7.78
CA TRP A 215 12.43 -2.01 7.00
C TRP A 215 12.08 -1.80 5.53
N ASP A 216 12.90 -1.04 4.82
CA ASP A 216 12.86 -1.06 3.37
C ASP A 216 13.63 -2.27 2.80
N SER A 217 13.50 -2.50 1.50
CA SER A 217 14.19 -3.61 0.80
C SER A 217 15.72 -3.48 0.73
N TYR A 218 16.27 -2.37 1.19
CA TYR A 218 17.72 -2.13 1.30
C TYR A 218 18.25 -2.36 2.71
N GLY A 219 17.40 -2.75 3.66
CA GLY A 219 17.77 -2.99 5.05
C GLY A 219 17.83 -1.73 5.93
N ARG A 220 17.30 -0.60 5.47
CA ARG A 220 17.24 0.63 6.28
C ARG A 220 16.06 0.57 7.24
N PRO A 221 16.24 0.91 8.52
CA PRO A 221 15.17 0.90 9.50
C PRO A 221 14.22 2.08 9.24
N LEU A 222 12.92 1.80 9.12
CA LEU A 222 11.88 2.81 8.99
C LEU A 222 11.12 3.03 10.29
N TYR A 223 10.91 1.95 11.06
CA TYR A 223 10.21 2.01 12.33
C TYR A 223 10.70 0.92 13.29
N SER A 224 10.74 1.24 14.58
CA SER A 224 10.96 0.27 15.66
C SER A 224 9.95 0.54 16.78
N SER A 225 9.18 -0.47 17.15
CA SER A 225 8.20 -0.36 18.21
C SER A 225 8.84 -0.21 19.59
N GLN A 226 8.08 0.28 20.57
CA GLN A 226 8.41 0.07 21.97
C GLN A 226 8.30 -1.42 22.28
N PRO A 227 9.07 -1.91 23.28
CA PRO A 227 8.98 -3.31 23.69
C PRO A 227 7.56 -3.63 24.19
N HIS A 228 7.01 -4.75 23.73
CA HIS A 228 5.77 -5.32 24.28
C HIS A 228 6.04 -6.09 25.58
N GLU A 229 4.98 -6.47 26.27
CA GLU A 229 5.08 -7.26 27.53
C GLU A 229 5.63 -8.68 27.27
N HIS A 230 5.37 -9.22 26.09
CA HIS A 230 5.74 -10.59 25.71
C HIS A 230 6.38 -10.63 24.32
N PRO A 231 7.18 -11.68 24.03
CA PRO A 231 7.71 -11.91 22.68
C PRO A 231 6.62 -11.89 21.62
N ILE A 232 6.94 -11.35 20.46
CA ILE A 232 6.02 -11.33 19.32
C ILE A 232 6.19 -12.62 18.55
N THR A 233 5.11 -13.38 18.45
CA THR A 233 5.09 -14.73 17.88
C THR A 233 4.59 -14.79 16.45
N SER A 234 3.88 -13.75 15.99
CA SER A 234 3.35 -13.70 14.63
C SER A 234 3.22 -12.28 14.10
N VAL A 235 3.45 -12.13 12.81
CA VAL A 235 3.21 -10.90 12.05
C VAL A 235 2.70 -11.24 10.67
N ALA A 236 1.86 -10.38 10.09
CA ALA A 236 1.39 -10.54 8.71
C ALA A 236 0.96 -9.20 8.12
N TRP A 237 1.40 -8.93 6.88
CA TRP A 237 0.91 -7.83 6.07
C TRP A 237 -0.50 -8.10 5.53
N ALA A 238 -1.34 -7.06 5.49
CA ALA A 238 -2.55 -7.10 4.68
C ALA A 238 -2.20 -7.19 3.19
N PRO A 239 -3.06 -7.80 2.36
CA PRO A 239 -2.77 -8.00 0.93
C PRO A 239 -2.48 -6.72 0.16
N ASP A 240 -3.10 -5.61 0.52
CA ASP A 240 -2.91 -4.30 -0.11
C ASP A 240 -1.66 -3.54 0.38
N GLY A 241 -0.99 -4.05 1.41
CA GLY A 241 0.20 -3.44 1.98
C GLY A 241 -0.01 -2.16 2.79
N GLU A 242 -1.26 -1.80 3.09
CA GLU A 242 -1.56 -0.58 3.87
C GLU A 242 -1.55 -0.82 5.38
N LEU A 243 -1.83 -2.04 5.81
CA LEU A 243 -1.91 -2.44 7.21
C LEU A 243 -1.09 -3.70 7.46
N PHE A 244 -0.74 -3.93 8.70
CA PHE A 244 -0.25 -5.22 9.18
C PHE A 244 -0.78 -5.55 10.57
N ALA A 245 -0.76 -6.83 10.92
CA ALA A 245 -1.15 -7.34 12.22
C ALA A 245 0.05 -7.93 12.95
N VAL A 246 0.05 -7.78 14.27
CA VAL A 246 1.08 -8.30 15.18
C VAL A 246 0.40 -9.09 16.28
N GLY A 247 0.83 -10.33 16.49
CA GLY A 247 0.32 -11.23 17.52
C GLY A 247 1.38 -11.61 18.55
N SER A 248 0.98 -11.60 19.80
CA SER A 248 1.77 -12.09 20.91
C SER A 248 0.88 -12.78 21.95
N PHE A 249 1.35 -12.99 23.19
CA PHE A 249 0.55 -13.61 24.23
C PHE A 249 -0.63 -12.72 24.62
N HIS A 250 -1.85 -13.25 24.46
CA HIS A 250 -3.13 -12.57 24.68
C HIS A 250 -3.28 -11.22 23.95
N THR A 251 -2.57 -11.03 22.84
CA THR A 251 -2.49 -9.72 22.20
C THR A 251 -2.61 -9.84 20.68
N LEU A 252 -3.45 -9.00 20.10
CA LEU A 252 -3.55 -8.76 18.67
C LEU A 252 -3.54 -7.26 18.41
N ARG A 253 -2.60 -6.80 17.60
CA ARG A 253 -2.40 -5.39 17.30
C ARG A 253 -2.59 -5.13 15.80
N LEU A 254 -3.24 -4.04 15.45
CA LEU A 254 -3.37 -3.54 14.09
C LEU A 254 -2.50 -2.30 13.92
N CYS A 255 -1.65 -2.31 12.90
CA CYS A 255 -0.70 -1.25 12.63
C CYS A 255 -0.83 -0.72 11.19
N ASP A 256 -0.48 0.55 11.03
CA ASP A 256 -0.27 1.17 9.72
C ASP A 256 1.06 0.69 9.10
N LYS A 257 1.17 0.75 7.77
CA LYS A 257 2.41 0.38 7.04
C LYS A 257 3.67 1.11 7.52
N THR A 258 3.52 2.30 8.10
CA THR A 258 4.63 3.05 8.69
C THR A 258 5.05 2.56 10.06
N GLY A 259 4.31 1.60 10.66
CA GLY A 259 4.59 1.00 11.95
C GLY A 259 3.70 1.48 13.11
N TRP A 260 2.99 2.60 12.93
CA TRP A 260 2.12 3.12 13.97
C TRP A 260 0.93 2.19 14.28
N SER A 261 0.58 2.07 15.56
CA SER A 261 -0.49 1.18 16.03
C SER A 261 -1.85 1.89 16.10
N TYR A 262 -2.83 1.38 15.34
CA TYR A 262 -4.21 1.85 15.40
C TYR A 262 -4.98 1.27 16.57
N ALA A 263 -4.80 -0.03 16.84
CA ALA A 263 -5.57 -0.75 17.82
C ALA A 263 -4.75 -1.84 18.50
N LEU A 264 -5.03 -2.03 19.78
CA LEU A 264 -4.51 -3.13 20.58
C LEU A 264 -5.70 -3.82 21.24
N GLU A 265 -5.94 -5.07 20.87
CA GLU A 265 -6.96 -5.92 21.47
C GLU A 265 -6.29 -6.99 22.32
N LYS A 266 -6.92 -7.35 23.44
CA LYS A 266 -6.43 -8.37 24.36
C LYS A 266 -7.42 -9.54 24.46
N PRO A 267 -7.55 -10.37 23.40
CA PRO A 267 -8.38 -11.56 23.47
C PRO A 267 -7.74 -12.59 24.41
N ASN A 268 -8.55 -13.34 25.12
CA ASN A 268 -8.06 -14.43 25.98
C ASN A 268 -7.76 -15.68 25.13
N THR A 269 -6.66 -15.67 24.40
CA THR A 269 -6.35 -16.67 23.38
C THR A 269 -5.05 -17.46 23.62
N GLY A 270 -4.30 -17.16 24.68
CA GLY A 270 -2.92 -17.61 24.75
C GLY A 270 -2.05 -16.88 23.71
N SER A 271 -0.96 -17.49 23.31
CA SER A 271 -0.11 -16.92 22.25
C SER A 271 -0.79 -17.02 20.90
N VAL A 272 -0.79 -15.93 20.14
CA VAL A 272 -1.20 -15.91 18.73
C VAL A 272 0.02 -16.28 17.90
N VAL A 273 0.11 -17.55 17.51
CA VAL A 273 1.34 -18.12 16.90
C VAL A 273 1.41 -17.96 15.39
N ASN A 274 0.27 -17.71 14.74
CA ASN A 274 0.19 -17.50 13.31
C ASN A 274 -0.97 -16.56 12.99
N ILE A 275 -0.79 -15.68 12.01
CA ILE A 275 -1.80 -14.72 11.55
C ILE A 275 -1.91 -14.83 10.03
N ALA A 276 -3.14 -14.82 9.54
CA ALA A 276 -3.43 -14.74 8.12
C ALA A 276 -4.53 -13.71 7.85
N TRP A 277 -4.32 -12.87 6.84
CA TRP A 277 -5.31 -11.94 6.33
C TRP A 277 -6.18 -12.61 5.26
N SER A 278 -7.47 -12.26 5.24
CA SER A 278 -8.35 -12.63 4.14
C SER A 278 -7.87 -11.98 2.84
N ILE A 279 -8.23 -12.59 1.72
CA ILE A 279 -7.78 -12.16 0.38
C ILE A 279 -8.18 -10.71 0.08
N ASP A 280 -9.32 -10.27 0.61
CA ASP A 280 -9.84 -8.90 0.45
C ASP A 280 -9.30 -7.91 1.50
N GLY A 281 -8.49 -8.35 2.46
CA GLY A 281 -7.90 -7.49 3.49
C GLY A 281 -8.89 -6.96 4.54
N THR A 282 -10.12 -7.48 4.60
CA THR A 282 -11.14 -6.98 5.53
C THR A 282 -11.11 -7.65 6.90
N GLN A 283 -10.50 -8.83 7.00
CA GLN A 283 -10.46 -9.61 8.23
C GLN A 283 -9.17 -10.39 8.41
N ILE A 284 -8.92 -10.75 9.67
CA ILE A 284 -7.74 -11.47 10.13
C ILE A 284 -8.21 -12.75 10.80
N ALA A 285 -7.46 -13.83 10.62
CA ALA A 285 -7.56 -15.03 11.44
C ALA A 285 -6.23 -15.27 12.16
N GLY A 286 -6.31 -15.65 13.44
CA GLY A 286 -5.15 -15.98 14.25
C GLY A 286 -5.26 -17.40 14.82
N ALA A 287 -4.18 -18.16 14.67
CA ALA A 287 -4.02 -19.47 15.32
C ALA A 287 -3.53 -19.26 16.76
N CYS A 288 -4.22 -19.85 17.72
CA CYS A 288 -4.04 -19.54 19.13
C CYS A 288 -3.61 -20.76 19.96
N GLY A 289 -2.79 -20.50 20.98
CA GLY A 289 -2.28 -21.51 21.89
C GLY A 289 -3.35 -22.16 22.77
N ASN A 290 -4.50 -21.51 22.96
CA ASN A 290 -5.61 -22.04 23.76
C ASN A 290 -6.66 -22.82 22.95
N ARG A 291 -6.30 -23.38 21.80
CA ARG A 291 -7.15 -24.20 20.93
C ARG A 291 -8.17 -23.43 20.08
N HIS A 292 -8.21 -22.10 20.21
CA HIS A 292 -9.12 -21.26 19.43
C HIS A 292 -8.47 -20.77 18.11
N VAL A 293 -9.33 -20.44 17.17
CA VAL A 293 -9.03 -19.55 16.05
C VAL A 293 -9.73 -18.22 16.33
N VAL A 294 -8.96 -17.16 16.45
CA VAL A 294 -9.51 -15.81 16.65
C VAL A 294 -9.76 -15.16 15.30
N PHE A 295 -10.93 -14.56 15.15
CA PHE A 295 -11.26 -13.73 13.99
C PHE A 295 -11.34 -12.27 14.41
N ALA A 296 -10.87 -11.38 13.54
CA ALA A 296 -10.94 -9.95 13.77
C ALA A 296 -11.31 -9.23 12.47
N HIS A 297 -12.22 -8.26 12.56
CA HIS A 297 -12.61 -7.41 11.44
C HIS A 297 -12.07 -6.01 11.64
N VAL A 298 -11.57 -5.41 10.56
CA VAL A 298 -11.17 -4.01 10.56
C VAL A 298 -12.43 -3.14 10.45
N VAL A 299 -12.67 -2.32 11.44
CA VAL A 299 -13.81 -1.38 11.53
C VAL A 299 -13.33 0.02 11.90
N GLU A 300 -14.22 1.00 11.86
CA GLU A 300 -13.93 2.40 12.17
C GLU A 300 -12.81 2.99 11.28
N GLN A 301 -12.73 2.56 10.03
CA GLN A 301 -11.97 3.28 9.02
C GLN A 301 -12.65 4.62 8.74
N CYS A 302 -11.86 5.68 8.65
CA CYS A 302 -12.32 7.04 8.41
C CYS A 302 -11.75 7.60 7.12
N TRP A 303 -12.59 8.33 6.37
CA TRP A 303 -12.22 9.13 5.22
C TRP A 303 -12.74 10.54 5.42
N GLU A 304 -11.94 11.54 5.11
CA GLU A 304 -12.28 12.94 5.28
C GLU A 304 -12.05 13.71 3.98
N TRP A 305 -13.00 14.54 3.64
CA TRP A 305 -12.87 15.49 2.54
C TRP A 305 -13.68 16.75 2.84
N LYS A 306 -13.00 17.89 2.93
CA LYS A 306 -13.60 19.18 3.33
C LYS A 306 -14.40 19.03 4.65
N ASN A 307 -15.71 19.24 4.58
CA ASN A 307 -16.62 19.17 5.72
C ASN A 307 -17.30 17.79 5.93
N PHE A 308 -16.96 16.80 5.12
CA PHE A 308 -17.53 15.46 5.24
C PHE A 308 -16.54 14.48 5.87
N GLN A 309 -17.06 13.72 6.82
CA GLN A 309 -16.35 12.61 7.45
C GLN A 309 -17.17 11.33 7.25
N VAL A 310 -16.57 10.32 6.65
CA VAL A 310 -17.17 9.00 6.43
C VAL A 310 -16.49 7.99 7.30
N THR A 311 -17.26 7.21 8.06
CA THR A 311 -16.73 6.18 8.97
C THR A 311 -17.39 4.84 8.67
N LEU A 312 -16.60 3.79 8.51
CA LEU A 312 -17.06 2.41 8.40
C LEU A 312 -17.41 1.90 9.81
N THR A 313 -18.67 1.98 10.20
CA THR A 313 -19.12 1.59 11.55
C THR A 313 -19.26 0.08 11.72
N LYS A 314 -19.67 -0.62 10.66
CA LYS A 314 -19.82 -2.07 10.58
C LYS A 314 -19.35 -2.56 9.21
N ARG A 315 -19.21 -3.87 9.03
CA ARG A 315 -18.76 -4.47 7.75
C ARG A 315 -19.55 -4.00 6.51
N ARG A 316 -20.83 -3.65 6.68
CA ARG A 316 -21.76 -3.28 5.59
C ARG A 316 -22.39 -1.91 5.79
N THR A 317 -21.95 -1.13 6.76
CA THR A 317 -22.59 0.13 7.12
C THR A 317 -21.54 1.23 7.25
N MET A 318 -21.76 2.33 6.56
CA MET A 318 -20.99 3.55 6.72
C MET A 318 -21.87 4.66 7.29
N GLN A 319 -21.28 5.52 8.09
CA GLN A 319 -21.88 6.74 8.59
C GLN A 319 -21.18 7.93 7.96
N VAL A 320 -21.96 8.80 7.35
CA VAL A 320 -21.50 10.09 6.82
C VAL A 320 -21.93 11.20 7.75
N ARG A 321 -20.98 11.99 8.23
CA ARG A 321 -21.22 13.17 9.06
C ARG A 321 -20.77 14.42 8.33
N ASN A 322 -21.63 15.42 8.27
CA ASN A 322 -21.26 16.76 7.84
C ASN A 322 -20.88 17.57 9.10
N VAL A 323 -19.62 17.93 9.23
CA VAL A 323 -19.07 18.61 10.41
C VAL A 323 -19.63 20.02 10.62
N LEU A 324 -20.13 20.67 9.55
CA LEU A 324 -20.67 22.03 9.65
C LEU A 324 -22.05 22.10 10.30
N ASN A 325 -22.89 21.11 10.08
CA ASN A 325 -24.29 21.11 10.55
C ASN A 325 -24.65 19.86 11.37
N ASP A 326 -23.67 19.00 11.67
CA ASP A 326 -23.85 17.72 12.37
C ASP A 326 -24.89 16.77 11.76
N ALA A 327 -25.28 16.98 10.50
CA ALA A 327 -26.14 16.05 9.78
C ALA A 327 -25.45 14.70 9.60
N VAL A 328 -26.20 13.62 9.83
CA VAL A 328 -25.72 12.25 9.77
C VAL A 328 -26.58 11.46 8.80
N ASP A 329 -25.93 10.83 7.83
CA ASP A 329 -26.53 9.87 6.91
C ASP A 329 -25.96 8.49 7.12
N LEU A 330 -26.78 7.45 7.03
CA LEU A 330 -26.37 6.05 7.12
C LEU A 330 -26.43 5.41 5.73
N LEU A 331 -25.32 4.82 5.33
CA LEU A 331 -25.19 4.10 4.06
C LEU A 331 -25.12 2.60 4.34
N GLU A 332 -26.03 1.84 3.77
CA GLU A 332 -26.08 0.39 3.90
C GLU A 332 -25.74 -0.28 2.58
N PHE A 333 -24.91 -1.31 2.63
CA PHE A 333 -24.43 -2.07 1.48
C PHE A 333 -24.94 -3.50 1.51
N ARG A 334 -25.17 -4.07 0.35
CA ARG A 334 -25.59 -5.49 0.23
C ARG A 334 -24.54 -6.47 0.75
N ASP A 335 -23.27 -6.11 0.58
CA ASP A 335 -22.14 -6.94 0.98
C ASP A 335 -21.11 -6.10 1.76
N ARG A 336 -20.08 -6.75 2.30
CA ARG A 336 -19.02 -6.07 3.05
C ARG A 336 -18.29 -5.06 2.18
N VAL A 337 -17.98 -3.93 2.77
CA VAL A 337 -17.15 -2.91 2.15
C VAL A 337 -15.69 -3.38 2.14
N ILE A 338 -15.05 -3.31 0.98
CA ILE A 338 -13.66 -3.70 0.79
C ILE A 338 -12.76 -2.48 0.74
N LYS A 339 -13.05 -1.54 -0.17
CA LYS A 339 -12.31 -0.30 -0.35
C LYS A 339 -13.25 0.89 -0.48
N ALA A 340 -12.78 2.05 -0.05
CA ALA A 340 -13.48 3.31 -0.25
C ALA A 340 -12.49 4.44 -0.50
N SER A 341 -12.94 5.46 -1.21
CA SER A 341 -12.21 6.71 -1.45
C SER A 341 -13.17 7.87 -1.46
N LEU A 342 -12.83 8.94 -0.77
CA LEU A 342 -13.62 10.16 -0.69
C LEU A 342 -12.78 11.33 -1.18
N ASN A 343 -13.11 11.85 -2.35
CA ASN A 343 -12.45 13.01 -2.95
C ASN A 343 -13.33 13.62 -4.04
N TYR A 344 -13.04 14.85 -4.46
CA TYR A 344 -13.74 15.53 -5.57
C TYR A 344 -15.26 15.45 -5.49
N ALA A 345 -15.84 15.68 -4.30
CA ALA A 345 -17.26 15.63 -4.02
C ALA A 345 -17.94 14.28 -4.26
N HIS A 346 -17.19 13.20 -4.32
CA HIS A 346 -17.72 11.85 -4.51
C HIS A 346 -17.11 10.86 -3.53
N LEU A 347 -17.94 9.95 -3.04
CA LEU A 347 -17.53 8.75 -2.32
C LEU A 347 -17.69 7.55 -3.24
N VAL A 348 -16.59 6.86 -3.49
CA VAL A 348 -16.54 5.62 -4.27
C VAL A 348 -16.29 4.47 -3.31
N VAL A 349 -17.19 3.50 -3.29
CA VAL A 349 -17.11 2.33 -2.40
C VAL A 349 -17.17 1.06 -3.23
N SER A 350 -16.22 0.16 -3.02
CA SER A 350 -16.25 -1.18 -3.60
C SER A 350 -16.62 -2.23 -2.56
N THR A 351 -17.50 -3.12 -2.94
CA THR A 351 -17.79 -4.38 -2.25
C THR A 351 -17.23 -5.57 -3.04
N SER A 352 -17.53 -6.79 -2.66
CA SER A 352 -17.05 -7.97 -3.39
C SER A 352 -17.57 -8.08 -4.82
N LEU A 353 -18.74 -7.51 -5.11
CA LEU A 353 -19.44 -7.66 -6.39
C LEU A 353 -19.74 -6.32 -7.08
N GLN A 354 -19.91 -5.24 -6.32
CA GLN A 354 -20.46 -3.99 -6.81
C GLN A 354 -19.60 -2.78 -6.43
N CYS A 355 -19.68 -1.75 -7.23
CA CYS A 355 -19.16 -0.42 -6.93
C CYS A 355 -20.33 0.55 -6.75
N TYR A 356 -20.25 1.35 -5.70
CA TYR A 356 -21.22 2.39 -5.34
C TYR A 356 -20.57 3.75 -5.48
N VAL A 357 -21.21 4.67 -6.15
CA VAL A 357 -20.75 6.05 -6.31
C VAL A 357 -21.81 7.00 -5.71
N PHE A 358 -21.42 7.67 -4.63
CA PHE A 358 -22.27 8.69 -3.98
C PHE A 358 -21.76 10.08 -4.31
N SER A 359 -22.67 11.02 -4.48
CA SER A 359 -22.35 12.44 -4.52
C SER A 359 -22.53 13.06 -3.13
N THR A 360 -21.63 13.96 -2.74
CA THR A 360 -21.76 14.71 -1.47
C THR A 360 -22.98 15.62 -1.42
N LYS A 361 -23.63 15.85 -2.56
CA LYS A 361 -24.89 16.61 -2.65
C LYS A 361 -26.12 15.76 -2.33
N ASN A 362 -26.03 14.44 -2.48
CA ASN A 362 -27.15 13.52 -2.24
C ASN A 362 -26.63 12.11 -1.88
N TRP A 363 -26.79 11.73 -0.63
CA TRP A 363 -26.36 10.43 -0.12
C TRP A 363 -27.40 9.32 -0.30
N ASN A 364 -28.63 9.65 -0.72
CA ASN A 364 -29.74 8.69 -0.76
C ASN A 364 -29.83 7.93 -2.09
N THR A 365 -29.22 8.43 -3.16
CA THR A 365 -29.30 7.83 -4.49
C THR A 365 -27.92 7.56 -5.07
N PRO A 366 -27.23 6.48 -4.62
CA PRO A 366 -25.97 6.10 -5.21
C PRO A 366 -26.16 5.54 -6.62
N LEU A 367 -25.16 5.76 -7.46
CA LEU A 367 -24.99 4.98 -8.67
C LEU A 367 -24.37 3.64 -8.29
N ILE A 368 -24.90 2.54 -8.81
CA ILE A 368 -24.43 1.19 -8.52
C ILE A 368 -24.17 0.47 -9.83
N PHE A 369 -23.00 -0.15 -9.97
CA PHE A 369 -22.68 -1.03 -11.09
C PHE A 369 -21.89 -2.25 -10.65
N ASP A 370 -22.00 -3.32 -11.43
CA ASP A 370 -21.30 -4.58 -11.12
C ASP A 370 -19.82 -4.49 -11.50
N LEU A 371 -18.96 -5.03 -10.65
CA LEU A 371 -17.53 -5.16 -10.91
C LEU A 371 -17.27 -6.31 -11.90
N LYS A 372 -16.25 -6.14 -12.74
CA LYS A 372 -15.94 -7.13 -13.79
C LYS A 372 -15.34 -8.41 -13.24
N GLU A 373 -14.36 -8.29 -12.39
CA GLU A 373 -13.63 -9.42 -11.82
C GLU A 373 -12.98 -9.00 -10.49
N GLY A 374 -12.92 -9.94 -9.55
CA GLY A 374 -12.05 -9.88 -8.40
C GLY A 374 -12.29 -8.77 -7.38
N THR A 375 -11.39 -8.72 -6.43
CA THR A 375 -11.40 -7.76 -5.33
C THR A 375 -10.67 -6.49 -5.75
N VAL A 376 -11.31 -5.33 -5.60
CA VAL A 376 -10.66 -4.04 -5.84
C VAL A 376 -9.61 -3.79 -4.76
N SER A 377 -8.37 -3.57 -5.18
CA SER A 377 -7.22 -3.31 -4.29
C SER A 377 -6.87 -1.84 -4.17
N LEU A 378 -7.23 -1.02 -5.15
CA LEU A 378 -6.92 0.40 -5.20
C LEU A 378 -8.04 1.18 -5.88
N ILE A 379 -8.40 2.33 -5.29
CA ILE A 379 -9.29 3.34 -5.87
C ILE A 379 -8.53 4.66 -5.90
N LEU A 380 -8.41 5.26 -7.08
CA LEU A 380 -7.88 6.61 -7.27
C LEU A 380 -8.96 7.49 -7.90
N GLN A 381 -9.06 8.73 -7.42
CA GLN A 381 -10.03 9.69 -7.92
C GLN A 381 -9.33 10.89 -8.58
N ALA A 382 -9.90 11.36 -9.68
CA ALA A 382 -9.64 12.66 -10.28
C ALA A 382 -10.94 13.47 -10.33
N GLU A 383 -10.90 14.70 -10.76
CA GLU A 383 -12.06 15.57 -10.78
C GLU A 383 -13.24 15.04 -11.62
N ARG A 384 -12.96 14.41 -12.76
CA ARG A 384 -13.98 13.97 -13.73
C ARG A 384 -14.25 12.47 -13.73
N HIS A 385 -13.32 11.67 -13.20
CA HIS A 385 -13.40 10.21 -13.25
C HIS A 385 -12.55 9.58 -12.15
N PHE A 386 -12.72 8.28 -11.99
CA PHE A 386 -11.98 7.48 -11.03
C PHE A 386 -11.48 6.18 -11.64
N LEU A 387 -10.49 5.61 -11.01
CA LEU A 387 -9.79 4.41 -11.45
C LEU A 387 -9.94 3.33 -10.38
N LEU A 388 -10.25 2.10 -10.83
CA LEU A 388 -10.27 0.90 -10.01
C LEU A 388 -9.18 -0.05 -10.48
N VAL A 389 -8.44 -0.61 -9.55
CA VAL A 389 -7.47 -1.68 -9.80
C VAL A 389 -7.98 -2.95 -9.14
N ASP A 390 -8.05 -4.02 -9.89
CA ASP A 390 -8.31 -5.37 -9.41
C ASP A 390 -7.26 -6.37 -9.92
N GLY A 391 -7.42 -7.65 -9.62
CA GLY A 391 -6.50 -8.67 -10.10
C GLY A 391 -6.47 -8.85 -11.63
N GLY A 392 -7.46 -8.36 -12.36
CA GLY A 392 -7.59 -8.48 -13.80
C GLY A 392 -7.07 -7.29 -14.60
N GLY A 393 -6.96 -6.11 -14.00
CA GLY A 393 -6.53 -4.91 -14.71
C GLY A 393 -6.81 -3.60 -13.98
N ILE A 394 -6.64 -2.53 -14.74
CA ILE A 394 -6.96 -1.17 -14.35
C ILE A 394 -8.18 -0.72 -15.17
N TYR A 395 -9.18 -0.19 -14.49
CA TYR A 395 -10.44 0.22 -15.11
C TYR A 395 -10.77 1.66 -14.75
N LEU A 396 -10.99 2.48 -15.76
CA LEU A 396 -11.37 3.88 -15.60
C LEU A 396 -12.87 4.06 -15.83
N TYR A 397 -13.54 4.72 -14.88
CA TYR A 397 -14.97 5.01 -14.93
C TYR A 397 -15.25 6.50 -14.70
N SER A 398 -16.28 7.03 -15.35
CA SER A 398 -16.85 8.32 -14.98
C SER A 398 -17.68 8.18 -13.69
N TYR A 399 -17.95 9.30 -13.01
CA TYR A 399 -18.81 9.28 -11.82
C TYR A 399 -20.29 8.95 -12.12
N GLU A 400 -20.67 8.91 -13.40
CA GLU A 400 -21.95 8.39 -13.88
C GLU A 400 -21.93 6.88 -14.16
N GLY A 401 -20.83 6.19 -13.81
CA GLY A 401 -20.69 4.73 -13.95
C GLY A 401 -20.36 4.26 -15.36
N ARG A 402 -20.04 5.18 -16.28
CA ARG A 402 -19.63 4.81 -17.64
C ARG A 402 -18.18 4.34 -17.65
N PHE A 403 -17.95 3.13 -18.17
CA PHE A 403 -16.61 2.65 -18.45
C PHE A 403 -15.95 3.51 -19.55
N ILE A 404 -14.72 3.97 -19.31
CA ILE A 404 -13.98 4.83 -20.22
C ILE A 404 -12.87 4.03 -20.91
N SER A 405 -11.92 3.51 -20.15
CA SER A 405 -10.76 2.82 -20.71
C SER A 405 -10.09 1.87 -19.71
N SER A 406 -9.19 1.05 -20.21
CA SER A 406 -8.37 0.12 -19.43
C SER A 406 -6.95 0.11 -19.98
N PRO A 407 -6.01 0.88 -19.43
CA PRO A 407 -4.63 0.90 -19.88
C PRO A 407 -3.94 -0.43 -19.58
N LYS A 408 -3.10 -0.89 -20.52
CA LYS A 408 -2.33 -2.12 -20.40
C LYS A 408 -0.97 -1.96 -21.06
N PHE A 409 0.05 -2.61 -20.49
CA PHE A 409 1.35 -2.79 -21.11
C PHE A 409 1.88 -4.20 -20.85
N PRO A 410 2.77 -4.73 -21.71
CA PRO A 410 3.33 -6.06 -21.52
C PRO A 410 4.08 -6.17 -20.19
N GLY A 411 3.78 -7.22 -19.41
CA GLY A 411 4.40 -7.44 -18.10
C GLY A 411 3.80 -6.61 -16.95
N MET A 412 2.70 -5.90 -17.19
CA MET A 412 2.01 -5.15 -16.12
C MET A 412 1.51 -6.11 -15.04
N ARG A 413 1.89 -5.84 -13.79
CA ARG A 413 1.44 -6.57 -12.61
C ARG A 413 0.47 -5.71 -11.80
N THR A 414 -0.82 -5.98 -11.95
CA THR A 414 -1.90 -5.25 -11.26
C THR A 414 -1.98 -5.59 -9.78
N ASP A 415 -1.47 -6.74 -9.37
CA ASP A 415 -1.44 -7.23 -7.99
C ASP A 415 -0.54 -6.42 -7.04
N ILE A 416 0.38 -5.62 -7.57
CA ILE A 416 1.37 -4.86 -6.80
C ILE A 416 1.26 -3.34 -6.97
N LEU A 417 0.20 -2.86 -7.59
CA LEU A 417 -0.03 -1.43 -7.76
C LEU A 417 -0.56 -0.77 -6.47
N ASN A 418 -0.06 0.41 -6.16
CA ASN A 418 -0.47 1.21 -5.02
C ASN A 418 -0.54 2.71 -5.37
N ALA A 419 -0.93 3.54 -4.42
CA ALA A 419 -1.09 4.98 -4.62
C ALA A 419 0.24 5.71 -4.91
N GLN A 420 1.39 5.12 -4.61
CA GLN A 420 2.72 5.68 -4.90
C GLN A 420 3.23 5.29 -6.30
N THR A 421 2.73 4.21 -6.87
CA THR A 421 3.17 3.68 -8.17
C THR A 421 2.20 3.94 -9.31
N VAL A 422 0.98 4.36 -9.00
CA VAL A 422 -0.04 4.77 -9.98
C VAL A 422 -0.52 6.17 -9.64
N SER A 423 -0.66 7.02 -10.64
CA SER A 423 -1.24 8.34 -10.48
C SER A 423 -2.24 8.63 -11.59
N LEU A 424 -3.32 9.32 -11.24
CA LEU A 424 -4.42 9.68 -12.13
C LEU A 424 -4.60 11.19 -12.18
N SER A 425 -4.78 11.71 -13.39
CA SER A 425 -5.28 13.07 -13.62
C SER A 425 -6.47 13.03 -14.59
N ASN A 426 -7.04 14.17 -14.93
CA ASN A 426 -8.18 14.23 -15.86
C ASN A 426 -7.89 13.70 -17.27
N ASP A 427 -6.64 13.71 -17.70
CA ASP A 427 -6.23 13.36 -19.06
C ASP A 427 -5.14 12.28 -19.14
N THR A 428 -4.46 11.99 -18.02
CA THR A 428 -3.29 11.11 -18.01
C THR A 428 -3.37 10.10 -16.87
N ILE A 429 -2.92 8.87 -17.16
CA ILE A 429 -2.63 7.84 -16.18
C ILE A 429 -1.14 7.55 -16.24
N ALA A 430 -0.46 7.61 -15.10
CA ALA A 430 0.95 7.26 -14.97
C ALA A 430 1.09 6.00 -14.13
N ILE A 431 1.89 5.05 -14.60
CA ILE A 431 2.13 3.78 -13.92
C ILE A 431 3.64 3.52 -13.92
N LYS A 432 4.21 3.35 -12.74
CA LYS A 432 5.59 2.93 -12.57
C LYS A 432 5.73 1.45 -12.94
N ASP A 433 6.72 1.11 -13.75
CA ASP A 433 7.03 -0.28 -14.06
C ASP A 433 7.69 -0.97 -12.84
N LYS A 434 7.29 -2.21 -12.57
CA LYS A 434 7.94 -3.02 -11.53
C LYS A 434 9.13 -3.82 -12.06
N ALA A 435 9.11 -4.18 -13.32
CA ALA A 435 10.22 -4.92 -13.95
C ALA A 435 11.46 -4.03 -14.11
N ASP A 436 11.26 -2.77 -14.52
CA ASP A 436 12.31 -1.75 -14.54
C ASP A 436 11.84 -0.50 -13.78
N GLU A 437 12.24 -0.39 -12.53
CA GLU A 437 11.84 0.68 -11.63
C GLU A 437 12.32 2.09 -12.03
N LYS A 438 13.04 2.20 -13.15
CA LYS A 438 13.46 3.47 -13.76
C LYS A 438 12.49 4.02 -14.79
N ILE A 439 11.43 3.27 -15.10
CA ILE A 439 10.50 3.57 -16.18
C ILE A 439 9.12 3.90 -15.65
N ILE A 440 8.50 4.94 -16.24
CA ILE A 440 7.10 5.30 -16.04
C ILE A 440 6.38 5.18 -17.36
N PHE A 441 5.28 4.42 -17.38
CA PHE A 441 4.35 4.35 -18.50
C PHE A 441 3.28 5.44 -18.37
N LEU A 442 3.03 6.13 -19.48
CA LEU A 442 2.04 7.21 -19.55
C LEU A 442 0.94 6.86 -20.54
N PHE A 443 -0.31 6.95 -20.12
CA PHE A 443 -1.48 6.62 -20.92
C PHE A 443 -2.46 7.79 -20.98
N GLU A 444 -3.18 7.88 -22.08
CA GLU A 444 -4.30 8.78 -22.21
C GLU A 444 -5.55 8.19 -21.55
N THR A 445 -6.24 8.97 -20.71
CA THR A 445 -7.44 8.50 -19.98
C THR A 445 -8.60 8.13 -20.90
N SER A 446 -8.81 8.88 -22.00
CA SER A 446 -9.92 8.70 -22.91
C SER A 446 -9.84 7.39 -23.70
N THR A 447 -8.66 6.97 -24.07
CA THR A 447 -8.42 5.81 -24.96
C THR A 447 -7.74 4.64 -24.27
N GLY A 448 -7.04 4.86 -23.15
CA GLY A 448 -6.19 3.87 -22.51
C GLY A 448 -4.93 3.50 -23.31
N LYS A 449 -4.62 4.25 -24.36
CA LYS A 449 -3.43 4.03 -25.20
C LYS A 449 -2.22 4.80 -24.66
N PRO A 450 -0.99 4.33 -24.94
CA PRO A 450 0.22 5.08 -24.63
C PRO A 450 0.16 6.51 -25.18
N LEU A 451 0.65 7.45 -24.40
CA LEU A 451 0.61 8.88 -24.72
C LEU A 451 1.63 9.22 -25.81
N GLY A 452 1.23 10.05 -26.80
CA GLY A 452 2.10 10.51 -27.87
C GLY A 452 2.61 9.37 -28.77
N ASP A 453 3.91 9.37 -29.04
CA ASP A 453 4.62 8.37 -29.84
C ASP A 453 4.99 7.10 -29.05
N GLY A 454 4.44 6.93 -27.86
CA GLY A 454 4.67 5.76 -27.01
C GLY A 454 6.05 5.73 -26.34
N LYS A 455 6.80 6.83 -26.37
CA LYS A 455 8.08 6.92 -25.67
C LYS A 455 7.87 6.85 -24.17
N LEU A 456 8.64 5.98 -23.52
CA LEU A 456 8.62 5.81 -22.07
C LEU A 456 9.36 6.95 -21.39
N LEU A 457 8.87 7.35 -20.22
CA LEU A 457 9.61 8.24 -19.33
C LEU A 457 10.62 7.41 -18.56
N SER A 458 11.91 7.67 -18.76
CA SER A 458 12.99 6.96 -18.08
C SER A 458 13.84 7.91 -17.25
N HIS A 459 14.31 7.43 -16.10
CA HIS A 459 15.19 8.14 -15.17
C HIS A 459 16.50 7.36 -14.94
N LYS A 460 17.50 8.02 -14.44
CA LYS A 460 18.83 7.40 -14.18
C LYS A 460 18.77 6.40 -13.02
N ASN A 461 18.01 6.74 -11.98
CA ASN A 461 17.86 5.95 -10.77
C ASN A 461 16.47 5.34 -10.69
N GLU A 462 16.30 4.34 -9.83
CA GLU A 462 15.01 3.76 -9.51
C GLU A 462 14.07 4.81 -8.90
N ILE A 463 12.82 4.80 -9.35
CA ILE A 463 11.76 5.72 -8.93
C ILE A 463 10.98 5.07 -7.79
N LEU A 464 10.75 5.80 -6.71
CA LEU A 464 10.02 5.32 -5.55
C LEU A 464 8.54 5.73 -5.58
N GLU A 465 8.25 6.97 -5.89
CA GLU A 465 6.92 7.55 -5.84
C GLU A 465 6.69 8.48 -7.03
N ILE A 466 5.50 8.44 -7.60
CA ILE A 466 5.08 9.31 -8.71
C ILE A 466 3.78 10.04 -8.36
N ALA A 467 3.61 11.24 -8.85
CA ALA A 467 2.37 12.00 -8.73
C ALA A 467 2.18 12.97 -9.91
N LEU A 468 1.00 12.93 -10.52
CA LEU A 468 0.57 13.85 -11.55
C LEU A 468 -0.08 15.09 -10.92
N ASP A 469 0.16 16.26 -11.50
CA ASP A 469 -0.61 17.44 -11.15
C ASP A 469 -2.09 17.26 -11.52
N GLN A 470 -2.98 17.91 -10.79
CA GLN A 470 -4.43 17.69 -10.91
C GLN A 470 -5.13 18.77 -11.74
N LYS A 471 -4.53 19.92 -11.87
CA LYS A 471 -5.06 21.07 -12.61
C LYS A 471 -4.09 21.52 -13.71
N GLY A 472 -4.62 22.21 -14.68
CA GLY A 472 -3.89 22.76 -15.80
C GLY A 472 -4.32 22.16 -17.14
N LEU A 473 -3.72 22.68 -18.19
CA LEU A 473 -4.00 22.23 -19.55
C LEU A 473 -3.36 20.86 -19.83
N THR A 474 -4.01 20.05 -20.62
CA THR A 474 -3.52 18.74 -21.03
C THR A 474 -2.11 18.79 -21.65
N ASN A 475 -1.77 19.87 -22.34
CA ASN A 475 -0.46 20.04 -22.96
C ASN A 475 0.63 20.47 -21.96
N ASP A 476 0.24 20.96 -20.80
CA ASP A 476 1.16 21.42 -19.75
C ASP A 476 1.16 20.49 -18.51
N ARG A 477 0.60 19.31 -18.63
CA ARG A 477 0.56 18.33 -17.56
C ARG A 477 1.97 17.95 -17.11
N LYS A 478 2.22 18.05 -15.80
CA LYS A 478 3.50 17.70 -15.17
C LYS A 478 3.38 16.44 -14.34
N ILE A 479 4.46 15.72 -14.25
CA ILE A 479 4.62 14.62 -13.32
C ILE A 479 5.80 14.94 -12.39
N ALA A 480 5.57 14.80 -11.09
CA ALA A 480 6.61 14.85 -10.08
C ALA A 480 6.93 13.44 -9.60
N PHE A 481 8.19 13.14 -9.33
CA PHE A 481 8.59 11.85 -8.81
C PHE A 481 9.81 11.96 -7.89
N ILE A 482 9.90 11.01 -6.96
CA ILE A 482 11.00 10.85 -6.02
C ILE A 482 11.81 9.63 -6.44
N ASP A 483 13.13 9.78 -6.53
CA ASP A 483 14.03 8.66 -6.84
C ASP A 483 14.60 7.99 -5.57
N LYS A 484 15.37 6.93 -5.76
CA LYS A 484 16.05 6.16 -4.71
C LYS A 484 16.93 7.02 -3.79
N ASN A 485 17.49 8.11 -4.31
CA ASN A 485 18.33 9.03 -3.55
C ASN A 485 17.51 10.06 -2.75
N ARG A 486 16.18 9.94 -2.78
CA ARG A 486 15.24 10.92 -2.19
C ARG A 486 15.32 12.29 -2.82
N ASP A 487 15.68 12.35 -4.08
CA ASP A 487 15.64 13.57 -4.87
C ASP A 487 14.30 13.71 -5.57
N LEU A 488 13.71 14.90 -5.51
CA LEU A 488 12.45 15.24 -6.16
C LEU A 488 12.71 15.83 -7.54
N TYR A 489 12.08 15.29 -8.54
CA TYR A 489 12.16 15.73 -9.94
C TYR A 489 10.77 16.10 -10.47
N ILE A 490 10.74 16.95 -11.47
CA ILE A 490 9.55 17.29 -12.24
C ILE A 490 9.87 17.25 -13.73
N THR A 491 8.88 16.82 -14.53
CA THR A 491 8.98 16.83 -15.99
C THR A 491 7.59 16.94 -16.63
N SER A 492 7.53 17.39 -17.88
CA SER A 492 6.30 17.39 -18.66
C SER A 492 5.91 15.99 -19.09
N VAL A 493 4.62 15.70 -19.06
CA VAL A 493 4.02 14.46 -19.54
C VAL A 493 4.05 14.40 -21.09
N LYS A 494 3.65 15.48 -21.74
CA LYS A 494 3.76 15.62 -23.21
C LYS A 494 5.05 16.34 -23.56
N ARG A 495 5.87 15.71 -24.38
CA ARG A 495 7.13 16.25 -24.86
C ARG A 495 6.94 16.75 -26.28
N PHE A 496 6.91 18.04 -26.46
CA PHE A 496 6.91 18.71 -27.75
C PHE A 496 8.29 19.30 -28.02
N GLY A 497 9.04 18.71 -28.98
CA GLY A 497 10.33 19.25 -29.40
C GLY A 497 11.55 18.68 -28.67
N LYS A 498 12.69 19.38 -28.80
CA LYS A 498 13.97 18.96 -28.24
C LYS A 498 13.91 18.98 -26.71
N GLU A 499 14.07 17.80 -26.10
CA GLU A 499 14.44 17.53 -24.73
C GLU A 499 13.91 18.50 -23.66
N GLU A 500 12.65 18.40 -23.27
CA GLU A 500 12.25 18.90 -21.96
C GLU A 500 12.99 18.08 -20.90
N GLN A 501 13.93 18.72 -20.26
CA GLN A 501 14.79 18.07 -19.27
C GLN A 501 13.98 17.72 -18.02
N ILE A 502 14.21 16.52 -17.49
CA ILE A 502 13.85 16.20 -16.11
C ILE A 502 14.64 17.12 -15.21
N VAL A 503 13.94 17.92 -14.41
CA VAL A 503 14.56 18.95 -13.57
C VAL A 503 14.39 18.60 -12.11
N LYS A 504 15.47 18.73 -11.36
CA LYS A 504 15.47 18.53 -9.91
C LYS A 504 14.86 19.73 -9.20
N LEU A 505 13.84 19.50 -8.37
CA LEU A 505 13.19 20.52 -7.55
C LEU A 505 13.73 20.56 -6.11
N GLY A 506 14.07 19.41 -5.55
CA GLY A 506 14.48 19.34 -4.16
C GLY A 506 15.29 18.08 -3.84
N THR A 507 15.84 18.04 -2.64
CA THR A 507 16.65 16.94 -2.11
C THR A 507 16.09 16.44 -0.80
N MET A 508 16.35 15.18 -0.45
CA MET A 508 15.94 14.55 0.80
C MET A 508 14.42 14.61 1.03
N VAL A 509 13.64 14.47 -0.04
CA VAL A 509 12.18 14.47 0.00
C VAL A 509 11.66 13.06 0.26
N HIS A 510 10.88 12.87 1.31
CA HIS A 510 10.34 11.58 1.72
C HIS A 510 8.95 11.30 1.15
N THR A 511 8.13 12.33 1.05
CA THR A 511 6.76 12.26 0.54
C THR A 511 6.38 13.55 -0.14
N LEU A 512 5.47 13.46 -1.10
CA LEU A 512 5.00 14.59 -1.88
C LEU A 512 3.48 14.52 -2.05
N ALA A 513 2.85 15.66 -2.28
CA ALA A 513 1.44 15.73 -2.66
C ALA A 513 1.15 16.97 -3.50
N TRP A 514 0.35 16.80 -4.56
CA TRP A 514 -0.22 17.88 -5.32
C TRP A 514 -1.51 18.37 -4.68
N ASN A 515 -1.78 19.66 -4.81
CA ASN A 515 -3.05 20.24 -4.43
C ASN A 515 -4.18 19.74 -5.35
N ASP A 516 -5.38 19.61 -4.81
CA ASP A 516 -6.58 19.15 -5.55
C ASP A 516 -7.16 20.19 -6.51
N THR A 517 -6.90 21.49 -6.28
CA THR A 517 -7.54 22.60 -7.01
C THR A 517 -6.60 23.45 -7.86
N CYS A 518 -5.29 23.41 -7.61
CA CYS A 518 -4.31 24.20 -8.35
C CYS A 518 -2.93 23.52 -8.38
N ASN A 519 -2.04 24.02 -9.26
CA ASN A 519 -0.70 23.45 -9.44
C ASN A 519 0.27 23.91 -8.35
N ILE A 520 -0.03 23.53 -7.13
CA ILE A 520 0.82 23.72 -5.95
C ILE A 520 1.26 22.33 -5.48
N LEU A 521 2.55 22.18 -5.25
CA LEU A 521 3.17 20.95 -4.78
C LEU A 521 3.69 21.14 -3.37
N CYS A 522 3.51 20.18 -2.49
CA CYS A 522 4.18 20.15 -1.20
C CYS A 522 5.01 18.89 -1.02
N GLY A 523 6.04 18.98 -0.20
CA GLY A 523 6.92 17.86 0.12
C GLY A 523 7.49 17.97 1.53
N LEU A 524 7.70 16.83 2.15
CA LEU A 524 8.40 16.71 3.42
C LEU A 524 9.85 16.30 3.16
N GLN A 525 10.76 17.10 3.66
CA GLN A 525 12.20 16.86 3.67
C GLN A 525 12.66 16.51 5.08
N ASP A 526 13.90 16.07 5.26
CA ASP A 526 14.44 15.69 6.58
C ASP A 526 14.27 16.78 7.65
N THR A 527 14.48 18.04 7.27
CA THR A 527 14.48 19.19 8.19
C THR A 527 13.42 20.22 7.88
N ARG A 528 12.75 20.11 6.74
CA ARG A 528 11.83 21.14 6.24
C ARG A 528 10.56 20.54 5.65
N PHE A 529 9.48 21.28 5.82
CA PHE A 529 8.28 21.17 5.00
C PHE A 529 8.31 22.27 3.96
N THR A 530 8.27 21.91 2.68
CA THR A 530 8.38 22.86 1.56
C THR A 530 7.11 22.83 0.72
N VAL A 531 6.60 24.00 0.38
CA VAL A 531 5.52 24.19 -0.58
C VAL A 531 6.04 24.98 -1.77
N TRP A 532 5.97 24.39 -2.95
CA TRP A 532 6.25 25.04 -4.23
C TRP A 532 4.95 25.63 -4.75
N TYR A 533 4.78 26.94 -4.61
CA TYR A 533 3.56 27.63 -5.03
C TYR A 533 3.37 27.66 -6.55
N TYR A 534 4.47 27.61 -7.30
CA TYR A 534 4.44 27.43 -8.74
C TYR A 534 5.68 26.63 -9.19
N PRO A 535 5.62 25.29 -9.16
CA PRO A 535 6.76 24.43 -9.51
C PRO A 535 7.29 24.66 -10.92
N ASN A 536 6.43 25.06 -11.86
CA ASN A 536 6.82 25.36 -13.25
C ASN A 536 7.78 26.54 -13.38
N THR A 537 8.01 27.31 -12.34
CA THR A 537 9.04 28.36 -12.30
C THR A 537 10.41 27.84 -12.73
N VAL A 538 10.71 26.57 -12.46
CA VAL A 538 11.97 25.92 -12.84
C VAL A 538 12.22 25.89 -14.35
N TYR A 539 11.16 25.96 -15.17
CA TYR A 539 11.23 26.02 -16.63
C TYR A 539 11.27 27.44 -17.18
N VAL A 540 10.92 28.41 -16.36
CA VAL A 540 10.85 29.84 -16.74
C VAL A 540 12.11 30.56 -16.32
N ASP A 541 12.38 30.55 -15.01
CA ASP A 541 13.51 31.24 -14.42
C ASP A 541 13.93 30.57 -13.12
N ARG A 542 15.08 29.92 -13.15
CA ARG A 542 15.62 29.18 -12.01
C ARG A 542 16.08 30.07 -10.88
N ASP A 543 16.44 31.31 -11.17
CA ASP A 543 16.99 32.25 -10.19
C ASP A 543 15.90 32.75 -9.23
N ILE A 544 14.67 32.86 -9.70
CA ILE A 544 13.53 33.21 -8.84
C ILE A 544 12.85 32.00 -8.16
N LEU A 545 13.19 30.79 -8.52
CA LEU A 545 12.60 29.59 -7.92
C LEU A 545 12.65 29.61 -6.37
N PRO A 546 13.77 29.92 -5.72
CA PRO A 546 13.83 29.99 -4.25
C PRO A 546 12.88 31.01 -3.63
N LYS A 547 12.52 32.07 -4.38
CA LYS A 547 11.58 33.10 -3.95
C LYS A 547 10.11 32.71 -4.09
N THR A 548 9.81 31.61 -4.80
CA THR A 548 8.44 31.08 -4.99
C THR A 548 8.05 30.01 -3.97
N LEU A 549 8.90 29.75 -2.98
CA LEU A 549 8.73 28.69 -2.00
C LEU A 549 8.18 29.21 -0.67
N TYR A 550 7.42 28.36 0.00
CA TYR A 550 7.16 28.47 1.43
C TYR A 550 7.87 27.32 2.14
N GLU A 551 8.70 27.65 3.11
CA GLU A 551 9.43 26.67 3.91
C GLU A 551 9.10 26.82 5.39
N ARG A 552 8.94 25.71 6.06
CA ARG A 552 8.71 25.60 7.49
C ARG A 552 9.62 24.54 8.09
N ASP A 553 10.09 24.74 9.31
CA ASP A 553 10.84 23.74 10.06
C ASP A 553 9.98 22.50 10.30
N ALA A 554 10.54 21.32 10.00
CA ALA A 554 9.89 20.02 10.17
C ALA A 554 10.14 19.38 11.54
N SER A 555 10.83 20.04 12.48
CA SER A 555 11.16 19.49 13.80
C SER A 555 9.93 19.09 14.62
N GLU A 556 8.80 19.78 14.43
CA GLU A 556 7.53 19.48 15.10
C GLU A 556 6.85 18.18 14.59
N PHE A 557 7.24 17.68 13.42
CA PHE A 557 6.62 16.49 12.83
C PHE A 557 7.23 15.18 13.32
N SER A 558 8.31 15.26 14.12
CA SER A 558 9.08 14.10 14.59
C SER A 558 9.73 13.30 13.44
N LYS A 559 10.19 12.09 13.74
CA LYS A 559 10.82 11.22 12.73
C LYS A 559 9.77 10.60 11.81
N ASN A 560 10.11 10.48 10.52
CA ASN A 560 9.31 9.80 9.49
C ASN A 560 7.85 10.29 9.39
N PRO A 561 7.60 11.60 9.27
CA PRO A 561 6.25 12.10 9.04
C PRO A 561 5.78 11.73 7.62
N HIS A 562 4.45 11.66 7.43
CA HIS A 562 3.84 11.34 6.15
C HIS A 562 2.72 12.32 5.80
N ILE A 563 2.69 12.82 4.56
CA ILE A 563 1.58 13.65 4.07
C ILE A 563 0.39 12.74 3.81
N VAL A 564 -0.72 13.01 4.50
CA VAL A 564 -1.98 12.27 4.35
C VAL A 564 -2.84 12.85 3.24
N SER A 565 -2.96 14.19 3.20
CA SER A 565 -3.77 14.89 2.20
C SER A 565 -3.34 16.34 2.02
N PHE A 566 -3.61 16.88 0.84
CA PHE A 566 -3.45 18.29 0.53
C PHE A 566 -4.70 18.79 -0.21
N VAL A 567 -5.67 19.31 0.53
CA VAL A 567 -6.99 19.75 0.04
C VAL A 567 -7.20 21.22 0.36
N GLY A 568 -7.54 22.00 -0.64
CA GLY A 568 -7.68 23.46 -0.50
C GLY A 568 -6.39 24.11 -0.02
N ASN A 569 -6.43 24.81 1.11
CA ASN A 569 -5.27 25.41 1.76
C ASN A 569 -4.77 24.63 2.98
N GLN A 570 -5.23 23.40 3.17
CA GLN A 570 -4.83 22.56 4.30
C GLN A 570 -4.01 21.36 3.87
N VAL A 571 -2.88 21.16 4.53
CA VAL A 571 -2.05 19.97 4.45
C VAL A 571 -2.17 19.20 5.76
N THR A 572 -2.53 17.94 5.67
CA THR A 572 -2.60 17.04 6.84
C THR A 572 -1.39 16.13 6.85
N ILE A 573 -0.63 16.17 7.94
CA ILE A 573 0.58 15.38 8.15
C ILE A 573 0.37 14.44 9.32
N ARG A 574 0.72 13.17 9.15
CA ARG A 574 0.73 12.17 10.21
C ARG A 574 2.14 12.04 10.78
N ARG A 575 2.27 12.11 12.08
CA ARG A 575 3.50 11.80 12.82
C ARG A 575 3.68 10.28 12.99
N ALA A 576 4.89 9.90 13.39
CA ALA A 576 5.21 8.51 13.72
C ALA A 576 4.42 7.94 14.92
N ASP A 577 3.87 8.79 15.78
CA ASP A 577 2.98 8.41 16.89
C ASP A 577 1.50 8.33 16.47
N GLY A 578 1.21 8.53 15.19
CA GLY A 578 -0.14 8.52 14.61
C GLY A 578 -0.93 9.81 14.78
N SER A 579 -0.42 10.80 15.49
CA SER A 579 -1.08 12.09 15.63
C SER A 579 -1.10 12.84 14.28
N LEU A 580 -2.20 13.55 14.03
CA LEU A 580 -2.36 14.37 12.85
C LEU A 580 -2.08 15.83 13.16
N ILE A 581 -1.31 16.45 12.30
CA ILE A 581 -1.09 17.91 12.30
C ILE A 581 -1.72 18.48 11.04
N HIS A 582 -2.49 19.53 11.22
CA HIS A 582 -3.07 20.30 10.13
C HIS A 582 -2.30 21.60 9.97
N ILE A 583 -1.73 21.81 8.79
CA ILE A 583 -1.03 23.02 8.41
C ILE A 583 -1.91 23.79 7.43
N SER A 584 -2.21 25.03 7.76
CA SER A 584 -2.82 25.97 6.82
C SER A 584 -1.72 26.72 6.09
N ILE A 585 -1.73 26.63 4.77
CA ILE A 585 -0.89 27.44 3.90
C ILE A 585 -1.63 28.72 3.48
N SER A 586 -0.90 29.71 2.97
CA SER A 586 -1.52 30.94 2.46
C SER A 586 -2.55 30.62 1.35
N PRO A 587 -3.77 31.18 1.42
CA PRO A 587 -4.76 31.00 0.37
C PRO A 587 -4.49 31.84 -0.88
N TYR A 588 -3.66 32.86 -0.78
CA TYR A 588 -3.43 33.83 -1.85
C TYR A 588 -2.77 33.24 -3.11
N PRO A 589 -1.80 32.32 -3.03
CA PRO A 589 -1.25 31.68 -4.21
C PRO A 589 -2.28 30.93 -5.04
N ALA A 590 -3.25 30.26 -4.40
CA ALA A 590 -4.34 29.59 -5.11
C ALA A 590 -5.25 30.59 -5.84
N ILE A 591 -5.57 31.72 -5.22
CA ILE A 591 -6.33 32.82 -5.84
C ILE A 591 -5.54 33.43 -7.02
N LEU A 592 -4.22 33.56 -6.87
CA LEU A 592 -3.35 34.02 -7.95
C LEU A 592 -3.41 33.06 -9.16
N HIS A 593 -3.34 31.76 -8.92
CA HIS A 593 -3.51 30.74 -9.98
C HIS A 593 -4.87 30.88 -10.70
N GLU A 594 -5.94 31.15 -9.97
CA GLU A 594 -7.28 31.34 -10.55
C GLU A 594 -7.34 32.59 -11.44
N TYR A 595 -6.79 33.72 -10.99
CA TYR A 595 -6.75 34.94 -11.79
C TYR A 595 -5.92 34.75 -13.06
N VAL A 596 -4.75 34.13 -12.96
CA VAL A 596 -3.89 33.85 -14.10
C VAL A 596 -4.56 32.91 -15.11
N SER A 597 -5.21 31.83 -14.63
CA SER A 597 -5.93 30.89 -15.50
C SER A 597 -7.12 31.53 -16.23
N SER A 598 -7.71 32.56 -15.63
CA SER A 598 -8.79 33.36 -16.21
C SER A 598 -8.30 34.59 -16.98
N SER A 599 -6.98 34.74 -17.16
CA SER A 599 -6.34 35.90 -17.82
C SER A 599 -6.68 37.25 -17.18
N LYS A 600 -7.00 37.28 -15.89
CA LYS A 600 -7.30 38.49 -15.11
C LYS A 600 -6.04 39.11 -14.53
N TRP A 601 -5.17 39.58 -15.38
CA TRP A 601 -3.83 40.08 -15.00
C TRP A 601 -3.85 41.29 -14.07
N GLU A 602 -4.79 42.21 -14.29
CA GLU A 602 -4.95 43.37 -13.41
C GLU A 602 -5.35 42.97 -11.98
N ASP A 603 -6.26 42.00 -11.84
CA ASP A 603 -6.66 41.51 -10.53
C ASP A 603 -5.51 40.76 -9.84
N ALA A 604 -4.70 40.02 -10.61
CA ALA A 604 -3.49 39.36 -10.10
C ALA A 604 -2.48 40.38 -9.55
N VAL A 605 -2.24 41.48 -10.27
CA VAL A 605 -1.36 42.56 -9.80
C VAL A 605 -1.94 43.24 -8.56
N ARG A 606 -3.23 43.52 -8.53
CA ARG A 606 -3.92 44.06 -7.35
C ARG A 606 -3.76 43.16 -6.13
N LEU A 607 -3.93 41.87 -6.31
CA LEU A 607 -3.74 40.86 -5.24
C LEU A 607 -2.31 40.92 -4.69
N CYS A 608 -1.29 40.91 -5.54
CA CYS A 608 0.11 41.01 -5.12
C CYS A 608 0.41 42.30 -4.38
N ARG A 609 -0.16 43.43 -4.82
CA ARG A 609 -0.04 44.73 -4.12
C ARG A 609 -0.73 44.74 -2.76
N PHE A 610 -1.83 44.00 -2.61
CA PHE A 610 -2.54 43.86 -1.35
C PHE A 610 -1.77 43.01 -0.35
N VAL A 611 -1.29 41.82 -0.78
CA VAL A 611 -0.59 40.86 0.09
C VAL A 611 0.80 41.34 0.48
N LYS A 612 1.51 42.05 -0.42
CA LYS A 612 2.85 42.62 -0.23
C LYS A 612 3.94 41.60 0.12
N GLU A 613 3.80 40.36 -0.32
CA GLU A 613 4.83 39.35 -0.13
C GLU A 613 5.66 39.15 -1.40
N GLN A 614 6.98 39.04 -1.27
CA GLN A 614 7.88 38.78 -2.40
C GLN A 614 7.54 37.48 -3.11
N THR A 615 7.12 36.45 -2.36
CA THR A 615 6.71 35.15 -2.90
C THR A 615 5.59 35.29 -3.93
N MET A 616 4.60 36.15 -3.65
CA MET A 616 3.48 36.39 -4.58
C MET A 616 3.95 37.07 -5.87
N TRP A 617 4.83 38.03 -5.78
CA TRP A 617 5.41 38.73 -6.94
C TRP A 617 6.28 37.76 -7.77
N ALA A 618 7.09 36.91 -7.13
CA ALA A 618 7.90 35.91 -7.80
C ALA A 618 7.03 34.89 -8.55
N CYS A 619 5.96 34.42 -7.93
CA CYS A 619 4.99 33.53 -8.59
C CYS A 619 4.32 34.23 -9.78
N LEU A 620 3.87 35.48 -9.62
CA LEU A 620 3.26 36.24 -10.71
C LEU A 620 4.22 36.46 -11.87
N ALA A 621 5.49 36.78 -11.59
CA ALA A 621 6.53 36.97 -12.60
C ALA A 621 6.69 35.70 -13.46
N ALA A 622 6.86 34.55 -12.79
CA ALA A 622 7.00 33.26 -13.49
C ALA A 622 5.75 32.90 -14.29
N MET A 623 4.55 33.10 -13.74
CA MET A 623 3.29 32.82 -14.42
C MET A 623 3.06 33.73 -15.64
N ALA A 624 3.39 35.02 -15.51
CA ALA A 624 3.24 35.97 -16.59
C ALA A 624 4.19 35.66 -17.77
N VAL A 625 5.44 35.30 -17.50
CA VAL A 625 6.38 34.88 -18.53
C VAL A 625 5.90 33.59 -19.21
N ALA A 626 5.44 32.59 -18.42
CA ALA A 626 4.92 31.34 -18.97
C ALA A 626 3.72 31.54 -19.90
N ASN A 627 2.86 32.53 -19.59
CA ASN A 627 1.68 32.89 -20.39
C ASN A 627 1.96 34.00 -21.41
N ARG A 628 3.22 34.45 -21.56
CA ARG A 628 3.66 35.48 -22.50
C ARG A 628 3.03 36.87 -22.28
N ASP A 629 2.58 37.16 -21.08
CA ASP A 629 2.17 38.53 -20.70
C ASP A 629 3.36 39.30 -20.18
N MET A 630 4.03 39.99 -21.11
CA MET A 630 5.28 40.72 -20.81
C MET A 630 5.04 41.95 -19.92
N THR A 631 3.89 42.60 -20.06
CA THR A 631 3.56 43.81 -19.27
C THR A 631 3.44 43.46 -17.77
N THR A 632 2.72 42.38 -17.45
CA THR A 632 2.63 41.91 -16.07
C THR A 632 3.95 41.34 -15.57
N ALA A 633 4.73 40.69 -16.44
CA ALA A 633 6.04 40.16 -16.09
C ALA A 633 6.99 41.29 -15.67
N GLU A 634 7.07 42.38 -16.44
CA GLU A 634 7.91 43.57 -16.10
C GLU A 634 7.52 44.17 -14.75
N ILE A 635 6.22 44.34 -14.50
CA ILE A 635 5.71 44.85 -13.22
C ILE A 635 6.11 43.94 -12.07
N ALA A 636 5.96 42.62 -12.26
CA ALA A 636 6.24 41.62 -11.22
C ALA A 636 7.75 41.53 -10.93
N TYR A 637 8.61 41.48 -11.96
CA TYR A 637 10.07 41.47 -11.77
C TYR A 637 10.58 42.75 -11.11
N ALA A 638 10.03 43.91 -11.47
CA ALA A 638 10.37 45.16 -10.84
C ALA A 638 9.99 45.25 -9.34
N ALA A 639 9.10 44.37 -8.88
CA ALA A 639 8.66 44.28 -7.49
C ALA A 639 9.43 43.23 -6.67
N ILE A 640 10.32 42.46 -7.31
CA ILE A 640 11.14 41.41 -6.68
C ILE A 640 12.54 41.99 -6.43
N ASP A 641 12.80 42.76 -5.47
CA ASP A 641 14.15 43.22 -5.14
C ASP A 641 14.97 42.22 -4.29
#